data_d27b07171749890bccaec73b1c418027
#
_entry.id   d27b07171749890bccaec73b1c418027
#
_cell.length_a   1.000
_cell.length_b   1.000
_cell.length_c   1.000
_cell.angle_alpha   90.00
_cell.angle_beta   90.00
_cell.angle_gamma   90.00
#
_symmetry.space_group_name_H-M   'P 1'
#
loop_
_entity.id
_entity.type
_entity.pdbx_description
1 polymer ?
#
loop_
_entity_poly.entity_id
_entity_poly.type
_entity_poly.pdbx_seq_one_letter_code
_entity_poly.pdbx_strand_id
1 'polypeptide(L)'
;MIKDTRVVKDAVYLIDDKTMTSRGYAQSGWDFDDRGRKTARGEEIRGIYLCSDETGDFDPYLSRRFVPVKTGKASFFHSFRLRYGEAFYLRFLSDDKKESVALEISAKDGLFCVGGTKIPVAVENKTYYLGIEFDLDRKKAAVFFDDVNYGTFKLTAKSLSRLIIGVRGGRSTCYIPLTTRLWINYLVCDRAYVSAPGVMNDAWHLTAKGTALADRRPYTEGQNLTTYALVTADSKTATLERKFDAVKTKVCFEIKYLPKTEANDIALSLTSGRKPVLTLRDNGKALFFEERPLREHHVNVWQTLRMEANFAAGKALIKLNGKKCGEVPLAEGAKKADGIRLAFTAPSGGVLKFTDIFVFEMQPEPIDYVPEPILPKKKDYYVGMNICSLWRNGDHWGWDTISPYHENKTYMGYYDEGLPEVADWEIKWMAEHGLDFELYCWYNSQVNAPICTTGLSSAIHGGHFNAKYGDYMKFALLWEAMNCAHPSVEAFRKYMVPYWMDYFFSDPRYFTIDNKVLIAVFGSGNLIKDFGSIEAVKEQLDYVREEVKKLGFDGAIFLSCGGPTEAVRDCGFDGVYAYNWGTQGFDPDYTKAQITAQRDKKLVHVVPTVSTGFNSIGWDRPRTPQMTCEDMGECLRWFKEDVLPTSEGEDWKKKLVMFSTWNEYGEGTYICPSNLHGFGYLDEMRKAFTNEPEEHIDVRPDEHQLDRLGYLYPKGRSLVRCEQSLEKNKPTEHVADISTDAADWHPENGLVIENRGGKLCGTSDKFDPQILRTDLAIDTSAVKGVHVRLKANSGGGANTCVYFITDTDTVWTESKGVHVFIKGDVTTDVYYDMAALPTWTGTVTGLRLDPTDIAGSFEIEAIELTTDTTSPILTVNGKEHPCSVLPQVTEKGVFIPFEQNRPYADMKFYHEWYRDEQTLYLLHGKDAMYFTVSKDYVLVNGKKHKLPAPLELCDALPMLSLDVLCEICGFSYTKDGRYIRVVTA
;
A
#
# COMPACT_ATOMS: atom_id res chain seq x y z
N MET A 1 10.72 10.98 30.66
CA MET A 1 11.16 10.49 29.33
C MET A 1 10.33 9.27 29.02
N ILE A 2 9.33 9.45 28.19
CA ILE A 2 8.51 8.34 27.69
C ILE A 2 9.40 7.55 26.75
N LYS A 3 9.74 6.32 27.15
CA LYS A 3 10.43 5.41 26.24
C LYS A 3 9.53 5.20 25.03
N ASP A 4 10.09 5.34 23.86
CA ASP A 4 9.44 5.08 22.59
C ASP A 4 8.83 3.66 22.60
N THR A 5 7.51 3.59 22.70
CA THR A 5 6.77 2.34 22.97
C THR A 5 6.30 1.64 21.71
N ARG A 6 6.83 2.01 20.53
CA ARG A 6 6.41 1.46 19.26
C ARG A 6 6.66 -0.03 19.17
N VAL A 7 5.61 -0.79 19.24
CA VAL A 7 5.60 -2.18 18.81
C VAL A 7 5.12 -2.19 17.36
N VAL A 8 6.01 -1.92 16.43
CA VAL A 8 5.72 -2.02 15.01
C VAL A 8 6.10 -3.41 14.55
N LYS A 9 5.14 -4.17 14.07
CA LYS A 9 5.35 -5.57 13.66
C LYS A 9 6.30 -5.71 12.49
N ASP A 10 6.24 -4.81 11.51
CA ASP A 10 7.14 -4.73 10.36
C ASP A 10 7.36 -3.26 10.06
N ALA A 11 8.46 -2.71 10.47
CA ALA A 11 8.55 -1.27 10.49
C ALA A 11 9.01 -0.62 9.21
N VAL A 12 9.71 -1.33 8.36
CA VAL A 12 10.19 -0.69 7.15
C VAL A 12 10.43 -1.69 6.08
N TYR A 13 10.06 -1.43 4.81
CA TYR A 13 10.21 -2.09 3.75
C TYR A 13 10.65 -1.78 2.70
N LEU A 14 10.38 -2.29 1.82
CA LEU A 14 11.30 -2.67 1.18
C LEU A 14 11.09 -2.79 -0.24
N ILE A 15 11.56 -3.51 -0.97
CA ILE A 15 11.57 -3.67 -2.39
C ILE A 15 10.53 -4.73 -2.72
N ASP A 16 9.42 -4.29 -3.30
CA ASP A 16 8.54 -5.18 -4.00
C ASP A 16 8.63 -4.92 -5.50
N ASP A 17 8.43 -5.94 -6.33
CA ASP A 17 8.66 -5.87 -7.77
C ASP A 17 7.66 -4.95 -8.48
N LYS A 18 6.44 -4.87 -8.04
CA LYS A 18 5.41 -4.06 -8.69
C LYS A 18 5.67 -2.57 -8.53
N THR A 19 6.04 -2.14 -7.32
CA THR A 19 6.29 -0.72 -7.08
C THR A 19 7.55 -0.21 -7.72
N MET A 20 8.60 -1.04 -7.80
CA MET A 20 9.90 -0.61 -8.33
C MET A 20 9.99 -0.66 -9.85
N THR A 21 9.32 -1.60 -10.50
CA THR A 21 9.43 -1.81 -11.95
C THR A 21 8.38 -1.08 -12.76
N SER A 22 7.16 -0.96 -12.28
CA SER A 22 6.06 -0.36 -13.03
C SER A 22 5.89 1.14 -12.83
N ARG A 23 6.40 1.71 -11.72
CA ARG A 23 6.16 3.10 -11.34
C ARG A 23 7.39 3.96 -11.12
N GLY A 24 8.56 3.36 -11.24
CA GLY A 24 9.83 4.03 -10.98
C GLY A 24 10.17 4.16 -9.48
N TYR A 25 11.44 4.43 -9.22
CA TYR A 25 12.01 4.38 -7.87
C TYR A 25 11.44 5.40 -6.90
N ALA A 26 11.14 6.60 -7.40
CA ALA A 26 10.64 7.69 -6.57
C ALA A 26 9.27 7.39 -5.96
N GLN A 27 8.45 6.59 -6.62
CA GLN A 27 7.12 6.22 -6.14
C GLN A 27 7.14 5.11 -5.10
N SER A 28 8.22 4.32 -5.04
CA SER A 28 8.38 3.24 -4.07
C SER A 28 9.02 3.67 -2.76
N GLY A 29 9.22 4.96 -2.53
CA GLY A 29 9.90 5.48 -1.34
C GLY A 29 11.42 5.27 -1.33
N TRP A 30 11.99 4.75 -2.40
CA TRP A 30 13.42 4.65 -2.61
C TRP A 30 13.94 5.79 -3.47
N ASP A 31 15.07 6.31 -3.07
CA ASP A 31 15.82 7.28 -3.84
C ASP A 31 16.87 6.58 -4.62
N PHE A 32 16.92 6.88 -5.88
CA PHE A 32 17.95 6.39 -6.76
C PHE A 32 18.81 7.56 -7.26
N ASP A 33 20.08 7.51 -6.98
CA ASP A 33 21.06 8.47 -7.53
C ASP A 33 21.90 7.77 -8.59
N ASP A 34 21.61 8.03 -9.85
CA ASP A 34 22.45 7.67 -11.00
C ASP A 34 22.92 8.88 -11.77
N ARG A 35 22.62 10.08 -11.29
CA ARG A 35 22.91 11.35 -11.95
C ARG A 35 22.50 11.37 -13.42
N GLY A 36 21.37 10.73 -13.74
CA GLY A 36 20.84 10.68 -15.10
C GLY A 36 21.56 9.73 -16.06
N ARG A 37 22.48 8.89 -15.59
CA ARG A 37 23.26 7.97 -16.46
C ARG A 37 22.55 6.66 -16.77
N LYS A 38 21.31 6.47 -16.33
CA LYS A 38 20.51 5.24 -16.54
C LYS A 38 21.21 3.95 -16.09
N THR A 39 21.92 4.02 -14.98
CA THR A 39 22.71 2.91 -14.43
C THR A 39 21.89 1.94 -13.59
N ALA A 40 20.60 2.21 -13.38
CA ALA A 40 19.66 1.24 -12.84
C ALA A 40 18.67 0.80 -13.90
N ARG A 41 18.40 -0.48 -13.92
CA ARG A 41 17.38 -1.07 -14.78
C ARG A 41 16.49 -1.95 -13.92
N GLY A 42 15.17 -1.68 -13.94
CA GLY A 42 14.19 -2.67 -13.50
C GLY A 42 14.19 -3.81 -14.53
N GLU A 43 14.33 -5.03 -14.10
CA GLU A 43 13.91 -6.18 -14.90
C GLU A 43 12.45 -6.49 -14.62
N GLU A 44 11.70 -6.75 -15.64
CA GLU A 44 10.23 -6.78 -15.70
C GLU A 44 9.52 -7.58 -14.60
N ILE A 45 10.18 -8.36 -13.78
CA ILE A 45 9.47 -9.23 -12.85
C ILE A 45 10.19 -9.48 -11.50
N ARG A 46 11.49 -9.15 -11.30
CA ARG A 46 12.20 -9.76 -10.15
C ARG A 46 13.28 -8.98 -9.42
N GLY A 47 13.56 -7.74 -9.73
CA GLY A 47 14.59 -7.00 -8.98
C GLY A 47 15.18 -5.79 -9.70
N ILE A 48 16.16 -5.19 -9.05
CA ILE A 48 16.86 -3.99 -9.54
C ILE A 48 18.31 -4.33 -9.80
N TYR A 49 18.81 -3.87 -10.95
CA TYR A 49 20.23 -3.86 -11.22
C TYR A 49 20.81 -2.49 -10.92
N LEU A 50 21.82 -2.44 -10.08
CA LEU A 50 22.71 -1.30 -9.94
C LEU A 50 23.99 -1.60 -10.72
N CYS A 51 24.34 -0.75 -11.68
CA CYS A 51 25.54 -0.88 -12.49
C CYS A 51 26.37 0.39 -12.36
N SER A 52 27.59 0.30 -11.90
CA SER A 52 28.55 1.40 -12.02
C SER A 52 28.96 1.58 -13.50
N ASP A 53 29.28 2.79 -13.89
CA ASP A 53 29.75 3.05 -15.24
C ASP A 53 31.21 2.59 -15.45
N GLU A 54 31.62 2.52 -16.72
CA GLU A 54 32.96 2.08 -17.08
C GLU A 54 34.07 3.08 -16.70
N THR A 55 33.70 4.32 -16.44
CA THR A 55 34.65 5.41 -16.11
C THR A 55 35.03 5.42 -14.65
N GLY A 56 34.22 4.84 -13.78
CA GLY A 56 34.43 4.82 -12.34
C GLY A 56 34.23 6.18 -11.66
N ASP A 57 33.73 7.16 -12.39
CA ASP A 57 33.53 8.53 -11.86
C ASP A 57 32.26 8.65 -10.98
N PHE A 58 31.42 7.63 -10.96
CA PHE A 58 30.17 7.66 -10.22
C PHE A 58 29.75 6.29 -9.69
N ASP A 59 29.35 6.30 -8.42
CA ASP A 59 28.86 5.14 -7.68
C ASP A 59 27.34 5.23 -7.54
N PRO A 60 26.54 4.46 -8.32
CA PRO A 60 25.10 4.47 -8.19
C PRO A 60 24.64 3.82 -6.88
N TYR A 61 23.62 4.40 -6.27
CA TYR A 61 23.03 3.81 -5.08
C TYR A 61 21.52 4.01 -4.99
N LEU A 62 20.88 3.11 -4.27
CA LEU A 62 19.53 3.24 -3.75
C LEU A 62 19.61 3.68 -2.29
N SER A 63 18.73 4.55 -1.86
CA SER A 63 18.60 4.88 -0.46
C SER A 63 17.16 4.94 0.00
N ARG A 64 16.95 4.60 1.24
CA ARG A 64 15.65 4.70 1.90
C ARG A 64 15.79 5.30 3.27
N ARG A 65 15.02 6.35 3.55
CA ARG A 65 14.85 6.91 4.89
C ARG A 65 13.73 6.19 5.61
N PHE A 66 13.88 6.07 6.91
CA PHE A 66 12.87 5.53 7.81
C PHE A 66 12.92 6.24 9.16
N VAL A 67 11.92 5.98 9.99
CA VAL A 67 11.89 6.57 11.32
C VAL A 67 13.12 6.19 12.10
N PRO A 68 13.79 7.17 12.72
CA PRO A 68 14.98 6.89 13.48
C PRO A 68 14.75 5.88 14.60
N VAL A 69 15.40 4.73 14.51
CA VAL A 69 15.43 3.73 15.58
C VAL A 69 16.57 4.10 16.50
N LYS A 70 16.27 4.52 17.74
CA LYS A 70 17.24 5.09 18.69
C LYS A 70 17.57 4.16 19.86
N THR A 71 16.70 3.23 20.16
CA THR A 71 16.84 2.30 21.31
C THR A 71 16.25 0.94 20.94
N GLY A 72 16.57 -0.08 21.73
CA GLY A 72 16.00 -1.42 21.59
C GLY A 72 16.69 -2.26 20.53
N LYS A 73 15.96 -3.20 20.01
CA LYS A 73 16.42 -4.20 19.04
C LYS A 73 15.82 -3.94 17.66
N ALA A 74 16.58 -4.26 16.61
CA ALA A 74 16.07 -4.31 15.25
C ALA A 74 16.73 -5.47 14.50
N SER A 75 15.97 -6.12 13.64
CA SER A 75 16.46 -7.18 12.76
C SER A 75 16.34 -6.73 11.30
N PHE A 76 17.41 -6.85 10.56
CA PHE A 76 17.47 -6.52 9.15
C PHE A 76 17.76 -7.75 8.32
N PHE A 77 17.10 -7.84 7.18
CA PHE A 77 17.37 -8.86 6.19
C PHE A 77 17.46 -8.24 4.80
N HIS A 78 18.43 -8.70 4.02
CA HIS A 78 18.63 -8.27 2.63
C HIS A 78 19.18 -9.41 1.79
N SER A 79 18.62 -9.64 0.61
CA SER A 79 19.21 -10.52 -0.39
C SER A 79 19.73 -9.71 -1.58
N PHE A 80 20.88 -10.08 -2.09
CA PHE A 80 21.48 -9.44 -3.26
C PHE A 80 22.39 -10.42 -4.01
N ARG A 81 22.65 -10.14 -5.28
CA ARG A 81 23.56 -10.90 -6.13
C ARG A 81 24.59 -9.96 -6.73
N LEU A 82 25.86 -10.25 -6.49
CA LEU A 82 26.96 -9.59 -7.18
C LEU A 82 27.30 -10.36 -8.45
N ARG A 83 27.44 -9.67 -9.57
CA ARG A 83 27.64 -10.28 -10.87
C ARG A 83 29.04 -10.04 -11.42
N TYR A 84 29.59 -8.86 -11.20
CA TYR A 84 30.94 -8.46 -11.57
C TYR A 84 31.46 -7.40 -10.58
N GLY A 85 32.76 -7.39 -10.33
CA GLY A 85 33.42 -6.38 -9.50
C GLY A 85 33.30 -6.59 -8.00
N GLU A 86 34.19 -5.96 -7.26
CA GLU A 86 34.38 -6.19 -5.83
C GLU A 86 33.80 -5.07 -4.94
N ALA A 87 32.93 -4.22 -5.48
CA ALA A 87 32.66 -2.97 -4.81
C ALA A 87 31.17 -2.74 -4.48
N PHE A 88 30.59 -3.66 -3.78
CA PHE A 88 29.31 -3.52 -3.12
C PHE A 88 29.45 -2.80 -1.79
N TYR A 89 28.48 -1.95 -1.43
CA TYR A 89 28.34 -1.44 -0.08
C TYR A 89 26.87 -1.30 0.34
N LEU A 90 26.63 -1.54 1.61
CA LEU A 90 25.37 -1.32 2.29
C LEU A 90 25.66 -0.54 3.57
N ARG A 91 24.96 0.57 3.78
CA ARG A 91 25.18 1.45 4.92
C ARG A 91 23.90 1.74 5.65
N PHE A 92 23.96 1.68 6.96
CA PHE A 92 22.98 2.30 7.83
C PHE A 92 23.52 3.62 8.33
N LEU A 93 22.74 4.69 8.15
CA LEU A 93 23.07 6.02 8.62
C LEU A 93 22.21 6.38 9.83
N SER A 94 22.75 7.25 10.67
CA SER A 94 22.05 7.83 11.82
C SER A 94 21.27 9.08 11.43
N ASP A 95 20.38 9.53 12.33
CA ASP A 95 19.64 10.80 12.21
C ASP A 95 20.39 12.00 12.78
N ASP A 96 21.69 11.86 13.04
CA ASP A 96 22.49 12.99 13.47
C ASP A 96 22.70 13.99 12.31
N LYS A 97 23.07 15.23 12.65
CA LYS A 97 23.22 16.33 11.67
C LYS A 97 24.22 16.04 10.55
N LYS A 98 25.04 14.99 10.69
CA LYS A 98 26.05 14.59 9.70
C LYS A 98 25.68 13.31 8.97
N GLU A 99 24.53 12.70 9.32
CA GLU A 99 24.14 11.37 8.84
C GLU A 99 25.32 10.38 8.95
N SER A 100 25.87 10.26 10.16
CA SER A 100 27.03 9.41 10.41
C SER A 100 26.72 7.94 10.09
N VAL A 101 27.64 7.24 9.47
CA VAL A 101 27.50 5.80 9.19
C VAL A 101 27.48 5.04 10.50
N ALA A 102 26.36 4.35 10.80
CA ALA A 102 26.21 3.51 11.99
C ALA A 102 26.85 2.14 11.79
N LEU A 103 26.65 1.55 10.62
CA LEU A 103 27.23 0.28 10.20
C LEU A 103 27.43 0.28 8.69
N GLU A 104 28.56 -0.22 8.21
CA GLU A 104 28.79 -0.49 6.79
C GLU A 104 29.09 -1.96 6.58
N ILE A 105 28.46 -2.56 5.60
CA ILE A 105 28.84 -3.83 4.98
C ILE A 105 29.40 -3.48 3.60
N SER A 106 30.61 -3.92 3.28
CA SER A 106 31.22 -3.63 1.98
C SER A 106 32.04 -4.82 1.48
N ALA A 107 32.30 -4.83 0.18
CA ALA A 107 33.22 -5.77 -0.46
C ALA A 107 34.58 -5.09 -0.65
N LYS A 108 35.67 -5.79 -0.28
CA LYS A 108 37.04 -5.31 -0.45
C LYS A 108 38.01 -6.49 -0.58
N ASP A 109 38.87 -6.45 -1.61
CA ASP A 109 39.91 -7.45 -1.86
C ASP A 109 39.36 -8.90 -1.88
N GLY A 110 38.25 -9.12 -2.57
CA GLY A 110 37.63 -10.44 -2.69
C GLY A 110 36.90 -10.99 -1.44
N LEU A 111 36.80 -10.20 -0.37
CA LEU A 111 36.09 -10.57 0.86
C LEU A 111 35.10 -9.49 1.28
N PHE A 112 34.05 -9.90 2.02
CA PHE A 112 33.21 -8.92 2.69
C PHE A 112 33.86 -8.36 3.94
N CYS A 113 33.53 -7.09 4.22
CA CYS A 113 33.96 -6.35 5.40
C CYS A 113 32.74 -5.84 6.16
N VAL A 114 32.79 -5.88 7.48
CA VAL A 114 31.77 -5.30 8.37
C VAL A 114 32.44 -4.24 9.24
N GLY A 115 31.99 -2.99 9.12
CA GLY A 115 32.62 -1.88 9.85
C GLY A 115 34.13 -1.79 9.61
N GLY A 116 34.60 -2.12 8.42
CA GLY A 116 36.02 -2.17 8.04
C GLY A 116 36.77 -3.45 8.42
N THR A 117 36.17 -4.37 9.16
CA THR A 117 36.78 -5.65 9.53
C THR A 117 36.44 -6.72 8.48
N LYS A 118 37.43 -7.36 7.88
CA LYS A 118 37.23 -8.45 6.93
C LYS A 118 36.63 -9.68 7.63
N ILE A 119 35.63 -10.28 7.02
CA ILE A 119 35.05 -11.58 7.42
C ILE A 119 35.35 -12.65 6.36
N PRO A 120 35.41 -13.94 6.71
CA PRO A 120 35.77 -15.00 5.78
C PRO A 120 34.61 -15.40 4.85
N VAL A 121 34.01 -14.42 4.19
CA VAL A 121 32.97 -14.57 3.17
C VAL A 121 33.54 -14.06 1.87
N ALA A 122 33.74 -14.95 0.91
CA ALA A 122 34.24 -14.59 -0.41
C ALA A 122 33.20 -13.82 -1.24
N VAL A 123 33.66 -12.84 -2.01
CA VAL A 123 32.84 -12.14 -3.00
C VAL A 123 32.83 -12.94 -4.30
N GLU A 124 31.71 -13.55 -4.59
CA GLU A 124 31.50 -14.46 -5.73
C GLU A 124 30.25 -14.07 -6.52
N ASN A 125 30.14 -14.55 -7.74
CA ASN A 125 28.93 -14.39 -8.56
C ASN A 125 27.80 -15.32 -8.07
N LYS A 126 27.26 -15.01 -6.90
CA LYS A 126 26.13 -15.76 -6.32
C LYS A 126 25.16 -14.82 -5.59
N THR A 127 24.01 -15.35 -5.22
CA THR A 127 23.09 -14.65 -4.32
C THR A 127 23.58 -14.81 -2.89
N TYR A 128 23.62 -13.69 -2.16
CA TYR A 128 23.91 -13.62 -0.74
C TYR A 128 22.65 -13.27 0.03
N TYR A 129 22.56 -13.79 1.23
CA TYR A 129 21.49 -13.48 2.18
C TYR A 129 22.12 -12.92 3.44
N LEU A 130 21.94 -11.61 3.64
CA LEU A 130 22.51 -10.86 4.73
C LEU A 130 21.47 -10.66 5.83
N GLY A 131 21.75 -11.17 7.01
CA GLY A 131 20.99 -10.88 8.22
C GLY A 131 21.79 -9.99 9.16
N ILE A 132 21.15 -9.03 9.82
CA ILE A 132 21.77 -8.19 10.86
C ILE A 132 20.82 -8.04 12.04
N GLU A 133 21.27 -8.44 13.23
CA GLU A 133 20.53 -8.23 14.48
C GLU A 133 21.17 -7.06 15.24
N PHE A 134 20.48 -5.92 15.25
CA PHE A 134 20.93 -4.72 15.96
C PHE A 134 20.53 -4.76 17.43
N ASP A 135 21.43 -4.33 18.29
CA ASP A 135 21.22 -3.97 19.67
C ASP A 135 21.68 -2.52 19.88
N LEU A 136 20.75 -1.59 19.79
CA LEU A 136 21.06 -0.16 19.84
C LEU A 136 21.42 0.29 21.26
N ASP A 137 20.85 -0.35 22.29
CA ASP A 137 21.16 -0.04 23.67
C ASP A 137 22.61 -0.41 24.02
N ARG A 138 23.09 -1.55 23.48
CA ARG A 138 24.46 -2.01 23.63
C ARG A 138 25.41 -1.52 22.53
N LYS A 139 24.86 -0.84 21.51
CA LYS A 139 25.57 -0.38 20.30
C LYS A 139 26.35 -1.49 19.61
N LYS A 140 25.69 -2.58 19.33
CA LYS A 140 26.25 -3.75 18.67
C LYS A 140 25.31 -4.27 17.60
N ALA A 141 25.89 -4.97 16.62
CA ALA A 141 25.13 -5.69 15.58
C ALA A 141 25.76 -7.07 15.36
N ALA A 142 24.99 -8.12 15.44
CA ALA A 142 25.39 -9.46 14.98
C ALA A 142 25.11 -9.57 13.49
N VAL A 143 26.08 -10.07 12.73
CA VAL A 143 25.98 -10.13 11.26
C VAL A 143 26.05 -11.58 10.79
N PHE A 144 25.08 -11.92 9.95
CA PHE A 144 24.91 -13.26 9.37
C PHE A 144 25.02 -13.16 7.84
N PHE A 145 25.76 -14.05 7.24
CA PHE A 145 25.72 -14.32 5.80
C PHE A 145 25.31 -15.75 5.57
N ASP A 146 24.33 -15.99 4.71
CA ASP A 146 23.84 -17.32 4.40
C ASP A 146 23.53 -18.12 5.69
N ASP A 147 22.90 -17.45 6.68
CA ASP A 147 22.53 -17.94 8.02
C ASP A 147 23.68 -18.27 8.98
N VAL A 148 24.92 -18.13 8.56
CA VAL A 148 26.10 -18.29 9.40
C VAL A 148 26.45 -17.00 10.13
N ASN A 149 26.61 -17.07 11.45
CA ASN A 149 26.99 -15.91 12.27
C ASN A 149 28.50 -15.62 12.16
N TYR A 150 28.85 -14.47 11.61
CA TYR A 150 30.26 -14.04 11.47
C TYR A 150 30.75 -13.10 12.58
N GLY A 151 29.93 -12.93 13.62
CA GLY A 151 30.33 -12.22 14.82
C GLY A 151 29.48 -10.99 15.13
N THR A 152 29.88 -10.29 16.18
CA THR A 152 29.20 -9.09 16.67
C THR A 152 30.12 -7.90 16.52
N PHE A 153 29.61 -6.85 15.86
CA PHE A 153 30.35 -5.65 15.52
C PHE A 153 29.81 -4.44 16.30
N LYS A 154 30.67 -3.48 16.55
CA LYS A 154 30.31 -2.24 17.24
C LYS A 154 29.63 -1.28 16.28
N LEU A 155 28.50 -0.68 16.70
CA LEU A 155 27.88 0.44 15.99
C LEU A 155 28.63 1.73 16.31
N THR A 156 28.85 2.54 15.27
CA THR A 156 29.58 3.82 15.38
C THR A 156 28.66 4.99 15.65
N ALA A 157 27.35 4.82 15.44
CA ALA A 157 26.32 5.82 15.74
C ALA A 157 25.26 5.29 16.73
N LYS A 158 24.36 6.18 17.17
CA LYS A 158 23.38 5.89 18.23
C LYS A 158 21.97 5.58 17.69
N SER A 159 21.79 5.69 16.41
CA SER A 159 20.48 5.49 15.77
C SER A 159 20.64 4.95 14.36
N LEU A 160 19.56 4.44 13.81
CA LEU A 160 19.44 4.07 12.42
C LEU A 160 18.28 4.87 11.84
N SER A 161 18.48 5.53 10.69
CA SER A 161 17.43 6.35 10.06
C SER A 161 17.40 6.28 8.53
N ARG A 162 18.50 5.76 7.93
CA ARG A 162 18.59 5.64 6.48
C ARG A 162 19.39 4.40 6.10
N LEU A 163 18.91 3.69 5.09
CA LEU A 163 19.62 2.61 4.43
C LEU A 163 20.11 3.08 3.07
N ILE A 164 21.37 2.78 2.74
CA ILE A 164 21.95 2.99 1.41
C ILE A 164 22.49 1.66 0.91
N ILE A 165 22.18 1.30 -0.34
CA ILE A 165 22.71 0.13 -1.03
C ILE A 165 23.31 0.60 -2.34
N GLY A 166 24.57 0.31 -2.59
CA GLY A 166 25.25 0.81 -3.77
C GLY A 166 26.40 -0.07 -4.27
N VAL A 167 26.92 0.31 -5.42
CA VAL A 167 28.13 -0.29 -6.01
C VAL A 167 29.14 0.80 -6.35
N ARG A 168 30.44 0.46 -6.30
CA ARG A 168 31.53 1.37 -6.60
C ARG A 168 32.43 0.81 -7.68
N GLY A 169 33.13 1.71 -8.38
CA GLY A 169 34.16 1.36 -9.36
C GLY A 169 33.64 0.75 -10.64
N GLY A 170 34.52 0.75 -11.67
CA GLY A 170 34.13 0.34 -13.02
C GLY A 170 33.60 -1.08 -13.15
N ARG A 171 32.46 -1.22 -13.86
CA ARG A 171 31.78 -2.48 -14.19
C ARG A 171 31.24 -3.30 -13.02
N SER A 172 31.09 -2.73 -11.84
CA SER A 172 30.44 -3.46 -10.74
C SER A 172 28.93 -3.53 -10.94
N THR A 173 28.35 -4.70 -10.79
CA THR A 173 26.92 -4.91 -10.93
C THR A 173 26.37 -5.64 -9.71
N CYS A 174 25.38 -5.04 -9.08
CA CYS A 174 24.60 -5.65 -8.02
C CYS A 174 23.16 -5.84 -8.45
N TYR A 175 22.67 -7.06 -8.38
CA TYR A 175 21.26 -7.38 -8.52
C TYR A 175 20.63 -7.51 -7.14
N ILE A 176 19.58 -6.75 -6.92
CA ILE A 176 18.83 -6.73 -5.67
C ILE A 176 17.47 -7.39 -5.92
N PRO A 177 17.30 -8.66 -5.58
CA PRO A 177 15.97 -9.26 -5.58
C PRO A 177 15.13 -8.69 -4.43
N LEU A 178 13.85 -8.82 -4.56
CA LEU A 178 12.76 -8.17 -3.87
C LEU A 178 12.61 -8.40 -2.37
N THR A 179 13.68 -8.51 -1.63
CA THR A 179 13.55 -8.85 -0.20
C THR A 179 14.55 -8.12 0.66
N THR A 180 14.14 -6.98 1.14
CA THR A 180 14.90 -6.24 2.16
C THR A 180 13.93 -5.83 3.26
N ARG A 181 14.15 -6.17 4.51
CA ARG A 181 13.24 -5.87 5.63
C ARG A 181 13.97 -5.46 6.89
N LEU A 182 13.38 -4.57 7.65
CA LEU A 182 13.85 -4.16 8.96
C LEU A 182 12.70 -4.26 9.98
N TRP A 183 12.86 -5.07 10.99
CA TRP A 183 11.92 -5.22 12.10
C TRP A 183 12.47 -4.56 13.35
N ILE A 184 11.63 -3.83 14.07
CA ILE A 184 12.02 -3.04 15.23
C ILE A 184 11.39 -3.62 16.49
N ASN A 185 12.15 -3.59 17.60
CA ASN A 185 11.74 -4.02 18.94
C ASN A 185 11.43 -5.52 19.11
N TYR A 186 11.93 -6.39 18.24
CA TYR A 186 11.81 -7.85 18.42
C TYR A 186 13.05 -8.46 19.06
N LEU A 187 12.83 -9.35 20.02
CA LEU A 187 13.87 -10.18 20.62
C LEU A 187 14.17 -11.42 19.75
N VAL A 188 13.15 -11.92 19.09
CA VAL A 188 13.21 -12.93 18.05
C VAL A 188 12.22 -12.56 16.97
N CYS A 189 12.68 -12.46 15.75
CA CYS A 189 11.86 -12.24 14.58
C CYS A 189 12.30 -13.22 13.50
N ASP A 190 11.62 -14.35 13.43
CA ASP A 190 11.83 -15.35 12.40
C ASP A 190 10.61 -15.46 11.49
N ARG A 191 10.35 -14.38 10.81
CA ARG A 191 9.62 -14.34 9.55
C ARG A 191 10.66 -14.50 8.45
N ALA A 192 11.50 -15.50 8.61
CA ALA A 192 12.77 -15.47 7.97
C ALA A 192 12.69 -15.87 6.50
N TYR A 193 13.47 -15.17 5.75
CA TYR A 193 13.98 -15.68 4.51
C TYR A 193 15.16 -16.58 4.83
N VAL A 194 15.11 -17.78 4.39
CA VAL A 194 16.22 -18.71 4.55
C VAL A 194 17.08 -18.63 3.31
N SER A 195 18.36 -18.53 3.55
CA SER A 195 19.35 -18.42 2.50
C SER A 195 19.45 -19.68 1.64
N ALA A 196 19.35 -20.82 2.26
CA ALA A 196 19.39 -22.11 1.57
C ALA A 196 18.27 -23.02 2.07
N PRO A 197 17.56 -23.73 1.20
CA PRO A 197 16.72 -24.84 1.63
C PRO A 197 17.57 -25.85 2.39
N GLY A 198 17.22 -26.13 3.63
CA GLY A 198 17.79 -27.23 4.36
C GLY A 198 18.38 -26.96 5.75
N VAL A 199 18.74 -25.73 6.11
CA VAL A 199 19.30 -25.43 7.44
C VAL A 199 18.68 -24.18 8.03
N MET A 200 18.32 -24.23 9.31
CA MET A 200 17.95 -23.02 10.07
C MET A 200 19.22 -22.26 10.47
N ASN A 201 19.07 -20.95 10.74
CA ASN A 201 20.23 -20.13 11.13
C ASN A 201 20.85 -20.58 12.47
N ASP A 202 22.11 -20.22 12.71
CA ASP A 202 22.92 -20.60 13.88
C ASP A 202 22.34 -20.14 15.24
N ALA A 203 21.34 -19.29 15.26
CA ALA A 203 20.66 -18.87 16.48
C ALA A 203 19.72 -19.94 17.04
N TRP A 204 19.39 -20.96 16.25
CA TRP A 204 18.54 -22.07 16.65
C TRP A 204 19.36 -23.33 17.00
N HIS A 205 18.96 -23.98 18.05
CA HIS A 205 19.63 -25.21 18.52
C HIS A 205 18.67 -26.38 18.48
N LEU A 206 19.03 -27.38 17.67
CA LEU A 206 18.34 -28.65 17.64
C LEU A 206 18.96 -29.56 18.74
N THR A 207 18.24 -29.79 19.84
CA THR A 207 18.77 -30.48 21.04
C THR A 207 18.36 -31.94 21.14
N ALA A 208 17.55 -32.48 20.24
CA ALA A 208 17.10 -33.87 20.27
C ALA A 208 17.00 -34.49 18.87
N LYS A 209 16.71 -35.80 18.83
CA LYS A 209 16.74 -36.63 17.62
C LYS A 209 15.70 -36.24 16.57
N GLY A 210 16.05 -35.30 15.74
CA GLY A 210 15.23 -34.83 14.61
C GLY A 210 16.05 -33.94 13.69
N THR A 211 15.42 -33.44 12.65
CA THR A 211 16.04 -32.51 11.71
C THR A 211 15.17 -31.27 11.64
N ALA A 212 15.78 -30.09 11.77
CA ALA A 212 15.13 -28.84 11.54
C ALA A 212 15.52 -28.32 10.15
N LEU A 213 14.54 -28.15 9.29
CA LEU A 213 14.73 -27.73 7.90
C LEU A 213 13.99 -26.42 7.67
N ALA A 214 14.52 -25.65 6.76
CA ALA A 214 13.90 -24.46 6.27
C ALA A 214 13.49 -24.66 4.81
N ASP A 215 12.27 -24.36 4.48
CA ASP A 215 11.68 -24.50 3.15
C ASP A 215 11.17 -23.15 2.67
N ARG A 216 11.74 -22.68 1.57
CA ARG A 216 11.31 -21.45 0.93
C ARG A 216 10.43 -21.78 -0.26
N ARG A 217 9.19 -21.35 -0.22
CA ARG A 217 8.25 -21.51 -1.33
C ARG A 217 7.78 -20.15 -1.85
N PRO A 218 7.79 -19.93 -3.18
CA PRO A 218 7.23 -18.73 -3.77
C PRO A 218 5.71 -18.72 -3.59
N TYR A 219 5.18 -17.56 -3.25
CA TYR A 219 3.75 -17.27 -3.33
C TYR A 219 3.34 -16.84 -4.71
N THR A 220 2.04 -16.91 -4.99
CA THR A 220 1.43 -16.51 -6.27
C THR A 220 1.58 -15.03 -6.61
N GLU A 221 1.93 -14.18 -5.66
CA GLU A 221 2.12 -12.74 -5.87
C GLU A 221 3.54 -12.23 -5.59
N GLY A 222 4.57 -13.02 -5.87
CA GLY A 222 5.95 -12.57 -5.68
C GLY A 222 6.43 -12.54 -4.22
N GLN A 223 5.56 -12.77 -3.24
CA GLN A 223 5.95 -12.92 -1.85
C GLN A 223 6.48 -14.32 -1.60
N ASN A 224 7.58 -14.43 -0.86
CA ASN A 224 8.13 -15.71 -0.45
C ASN A 224 7.74 -16.01 1.00
N LEU A 225 6.93 -17.04 1.22
CA LEU A 225 6.76 -17.59 2.57
C LEU A 225 7.91 -18.52 2.88
N THR A 226 8.59 -18.24 3.96
CA THR A 226 9.49 -19.21 4.54
C THR A 226 8.74 -20.00 5.59
N THR A 227 8.61 -21.27 5.35
CA THR A 227 8.16 -22.22 6.36
C THR A 227 9.35 -23.03 6.86
N TYR A 228 9.38 -23.21 8.17
CA TYR A 228 10.29 -24.16 8.80
C TYR A 228 9.61 -25.50 8.96
N ALA A 229 10.40 -26.54 8.96
CA ALA A 229 9.92 -27.88 9.20
C ALA A 229 10.78 -28.55 10.29
N LEU A 230 10.14 -28.97 11.37
CA LEU A 230 10.74 -29.82 12.38
C LEU A 230 10.33 -31.26 12.09
N VAL A 231 11.32 -32.10 11.76
CA VAL A 231 11.11 -33.49 11.34
C VAL A 231 11.49 -34.42 12.47
N THR A 232 10.64 -35.38 12.78
CA THR A 232 10.92 -36.41 13.75
C THR A 232 10.78 -37.83 13.17
N ALA A 233 11.56 -38.80 13.70
CA ALA A 233 11.39 -40.21 13.45
C ALA A 233 10.34 -40.80 14.42
N ASP A 234 9.93 -42.06 14.15
CA ASP A 234 8.89 -42.77 14.91
C ASP A 234 9.05 -42.65 16.43
N SER A 235 8.04 -42.10 17.07
CA SER A 235 7.93 -41.89 18.52
C SER A 235 9.09 -41.16 19.18
N LYS A 236 9.95 -40.48 18.39
CA LYS A 236 11.03 -39.66 18.92
C LYS A 236 10.59 -38.21 18.97
N THR A 237 11.07 -37.48 19.96
CA THR A 237 10.80 -36.04 20.09
C THR A 237 11.93 -35.27 19.45
N ALA A 238 11.61 -34.47 18.45
CA ALA A 238 12.50 -33.41 17.95
C ALA A 238 12.26 -32.13 18.77
N THR A 239 13.36 -31.54 19.25
CA THR A 239 13.25 -30.29 20.07
C THR A 239 14.13 -29.21 19.49
N LEU A 240 13.55 -28.06 19.27
CA LEU A 240 14.18 -26.87 18.72
C LEU A 240 14.10 -25.72 19.72
N GLU A 241 15.22 -25.09 20.02
CA GLU A 241 15.32 -24.04 21.03
C GLU A 241 15.98 -22.79 20.47
N ARG A 242 15.50 -21.63 20.91
CA ARG A 242 16.16 -20.35 20.67
C ARG A 242 16.20 -19.53 21.96
N LYS A 243 17.34 -18.90 22.23
CA LYS A 243 17.52 -17.98 23.37
C LYS A 243 17.33 -16.54 22.93
N PHE A 244 16.91 -15.72 23.87
CA PHE A 244 16.81 -14.27 23.74
C PHE A 244 17.18 -13.58 25.05
N ASP A 245 17.35 -12.26 25.03
CA ASP A 245 17.63 -11.49 26.25
C ASP A 245 16.47 -11.59 27.24
N ALA A 246 16.79 -11.81 28.51
CA ALA A 246 15.81 -12.09 29.54
C ALA A 246 14.81 -10.93 29.75
N VAL A 247 13.53 -11.22 29.62
CA VAL A 247 12.41 -10.33 29.93
C VAL A 247 11.86 -10.68 31.30
N LYS A 248 11.69 -9.66 32.15
CA LYS A 248 11.18 -9.78 33.54
C LYS A 248 9.82 -9.15 33.78
N THR A 249 9.28 -8.49 32.79
CA THR A 249 8.01 -7.73 32.82
C THR A 249 6.88 -8.52 32.18
N LYS A 250 6.57 -8.21 30.95
CA LYS A 250 5.63 -8.96 30.13
C LYS A 250 6.31 -9.36 28.82
N VAL A 251 6.15 -10.61 28.41
CA VAL A 251 6.67 -11.10 27.14
C VAL A 251 5.57 -11.75 26.32
N CYS A 252 5.53 -11.41 25.03
CA CYS A 252 4.70 -12.10 24.06
C CYS A 252 5.57 -13.08 23.27
N PHE A 253 5.07 -14.31 23.12
CA PHE A 253 5.54 -15.28 22.16
C PHE A 253 4.40 -15.61 21.20
N GLU A 254 4.61 -15.35 19.91
CA GLU A 254 3.66 -15.65 18.84
C GLU A 254 4.32 -16.58 17.83
N ILE A 255 3.56 -17.56 17.34
CA ILE A 255 4.00 -18.53 16.35
C ILE A 255 2.83 -19.00 15.51
N LYS A 256 3.04 -19.21 14.20
CA LYS A 256 2.15 -20.00 13.35
C LYS A 256 2.69 -21.40 13.17
N TYR A 257 1.83 -22.39 13.32
CA TYR A 257 2.18 -23.78 13.11
C TYR A 257 1.02 -24.54 12.46
N LEU A 258 1.35 -25.66 11.81
CA LEU A 258 0.40 -26.46 11.04
C LEU A 258 0.30 -27.88 11.60
N PRO A 259 -0.74 -28.17 12.40
CA PRO A 259 -1.04 -29.53 12.83
C PRO A 259 -1.61 -30.33 11.64
N LYS A 260 -0.95 -31.44 11.27
CA LYS A 260 -1.33 -32.24 10.10
C LYS A 260 -2.09 -33.51 10.43
N THR A 261 -1.99 -34.00 11.64
CA THR A 261 -2.64 -35.24 12.08
C THR A 261 -3.15 -35.09 13.51
N GLU A 262 -4.12 -35.92 13.86
CA GLU A 262 -4.76 -35.96 15.18
C GLU A 262 -3.94 -36.72 16.24
N ALA A 263 -2.78 -37.23 15.90
CA ALA A 263 -1.94 -38.05 16.79
C ALA A 263 -0.60 -37.37 17.11
N ASN A 264 -0.49 -36.06 16.86
CA ASN A 264 0.74 -35.32 17.13
C ASN A 264 0.77 -34.84 18.59
N ASP A 265 1.97 -34.78 19.16
CA ASP A 265 2.24 -34.07 20.39
C ASP A 265 3.16 -32.89 20.06
N ILE A 266 2.57 -31.70 20.01
CA ILE A 266 3.24 -30.43 19.78
C ILE A 266 3.31 -29.71 21.11
N ALA A 267 4.51 -29.38 21.59
CA ALA A 267 4.68 -28.59 22.80
C ALA A 267 5.41 -27.29 22.50
N LEU A 268 4.77 -26.16 22.84
CA LEU A 268 5.26 -24.82 22.63
C LEU A 268 5.50 -24.16 23.99
N SER A 269 6.73 -23.73 24.25
CA SER A 269 7.12 -23.30 25.58
C SER A 269 7.87 -21.97 25.58
N LEU A 270 7.58 -21.15 26.59
CA LEU A 270 8.48 -20.11 27.09
C LEU A 270 9.39 -20.75 28.14
N THR A 271 10.68 -20.41 28.14
CA THR A 271 11.67 -21.00 29.07
C THR A 271 12.47 -19.94 29.80
N SER A 272 12.95 -20.30 31.01
CA SER A 272 13.98 -19.57 31.74
C SER A 272 15.19 -20.49 31.96
N GLY A 273 16.28 -20.24 31.24
CA GLY A 273 17.37 -21.20 31.09
C GLY A 273 16.88 -22.46 30.37
N ARG A 274 16.92 -23.61 31.08
CA ARG A 274 16.39 -24.87 30.55
C ARG A 274 15.02 -25.25 31.09
N LYS A 275 14.48 -24.49 32.04
CA LYS A 275 13.22 -24.80 32.70
C LYS A 275 12.06 -24.16 31.95
N PRO A 276 10.95 -24.87 31.69
CA PRO A 276 9.76 -24.26 31.15
C PRO A 276 9.15 -23.29 32.15
N VAL A 277 8.75 -22.12 31.68
CA VAL A 277 7.98 -21.10 32.40
C VAL A 277 6.50 -21.28 32.13
N LEU A 278 6.20 -21.65 30.89
CA LEU A 278 4.86 -21.96 30.38
C LEU A 278 5.02 -22.96 29.25
N THR A 279 4.19 -24.00 29.25
CA THR A 279 4.10 -24.95 28.13
C THR A 279 2.65 -25.14 27.75
N LEU A 280 2.35 -24.98 26.49
CA LEU A 280 1.08 -25.38 25.89
C LEU A 280 1.31 -26.60 25.00
N ARG A 281 0.34 -27.49 24.97
CA ARG A 281 0.37 -28.69 24.11
C ARG A 281 -0.76 -28.66 23.10
N ASP A 282 -0.52 -29.23 21.94
CA ASP A 282 -1.50 -29.40 20.89
C ASP A 282 -1.42 -30.81 20.35
N ASN A 283 -2.58 -31.47 20.33
CA ASN A 283 -2.68 -32.87 19.86
C ASN A 283 -3.16 -32.96 18.40
N GLY A 284 -3.25 -31.84 17.69
CA GLY A 284 -3.77 -31.75 16.32
C GLY A 284 -5.28 -31.46 16.23
N LYS A 285 -6.03 -31.56 17.32
CA LYS A 285 -7.45 -31.24 17.41
C LYS A 285 -7.75 -30.08 18.36
N ALA A 286 -6.92 -29.91 19.35
CA ALA A 286 -7.13 -28.92 20.37
C ALA A 286 -5.82 -28.49 21.02
N LEU A 287 -5.82 -27.24 21.47
CA LEU A 287 -4.78 -26.66 22.31
C LEU A 287 -5.10 -26.95 23.78
N PHE A 288 -4.10 -27.33 24.57
CA PHE A 288 -4.21 -27.67 25.99
C PHE A 288 -3.22 -26.89 26.84
N PHE A 289 -3.65 -26.61 28.08
CA PHE A 289 -2.77 -26.30 29.19
C PHE A 289 -2.87 -27.46 30.19
N GLU A 290 -1.76 -28.19 30.38
CA GLU A 290 -1.78 -29.47 31.10
C GLU A 290 -2.82 -30.42 30.47
N GLU A 291 -3.78 -30.92 31.26
CA GLU A 291 -4.85 -31.78 30.75
C GLU A 291 -6.13 -31.00 30.37
N ARG A 292 -6.16 -29.68 30.60
CA ARG A 292 -7.33 -28.85 30.32
C ARG A 292 -7.34 -28.39 28.87
N PRO A 293 -8.34 -28.76 28.07
CA PRO A 293 -8.50 -28.18 26.74
C PRO A 293 -8.81 -26.69 26.84
N LEU A 294 -8.13 -25.91 26.03
CA LEU A 294 -8.34 -24.47 25.94
C LEU A 294 -9.20 -24.12 24.74
N ARG A 295 -8.95 -24.76 23.59
CA ARG A 295 -9.71 -24.52 22.36
C ARG A 295 -9.52 -25.65 21.36
N GLU A 296 -10.63 -26.08 20.76
CA GLU A 296 -10.65 -27.00 19.60
C GLU A 296 -10.33 -26.26 18.31
N HIS A 297 -9.76 -26.96 17.33
CA HIS A 297 -9.45 -26.50 15.99
C HIS A 297 -9.34 -27.67 14.99
N HIS A 298 -9.25 -27.33 13.70
CA HIS A 298 -9.11 -28.35 12.66
C HIS A 298 -7.66 -28.67 12.32
N VAL A 299 -7.39 -29.91 11.95
CA VAL A 299 -6.12 -30.31 11.30
C VAL A 299 -6.01 -29.70 9.92
N ASN A 300 -4.80 -29.55 9.42
CA ASN A 300 -4.47 -28.92 8.15
C ASN A 300 -4.87 -27.43 8.05
N VAL A 301 -5.14 -26.79 9.16
CA VAL A 301 -5.32 -25.36 9.27
C VAL A 301 -4.15 -24.78 10.05
N TRP A 302 -3.52 -23.72 9.52
CA TRP A 302 -2.48 -22.98 10.23
C TRP A 302 -3.08 -22.36 11.50
N GLN A 303 -2.50 -22.67 12.64
CA GLN A 303 -2.92 -22.09 13.91
C GLN A 303 -1.96 -20.96 14.28
N THR A 304 -2.49 -19.81 14.67
CA THR A 304 -1.72 -18.69 15.20
C THR A 304 -1.87 -18.69 16.72
N LEU A 305 -0.82 -19.16 17.41
CA LEU A 305 -0.80 -19.15 18.87
C LEU A 305 -0.07 -17.90 19.38
N ARG A 306 -0.68 -17.26 20.38
CA ARG A 306 -0.09 -16.11 21.07
C ARG A 306 -0.14 -16.34 22.58
N MET A 307 1.01 -16.25 23.25
CA MET A 307 1.20 -16.36 24.69
C MET A 307 1.68 -15.03 25.23
N GLU A 308 0.90 -14.36 26.04
CA GLU A 308 1.23 -13.09 26.69
C GLU A 308 1.52 -13.32 28.18
N ALA A 309 2.76 -13.65 28.52
CA ALA A 309 3.17 -13.94 29.90
C ALA A 309 3.45 -12.66 30.70
N ASN A 310 2.80 -12.50 31.83
CA ASN A 310 2.99 -11.41 32.79
C ASN A 310 3.62 -11.95 34.06
N PHE A 311 4.90 -11.66 34.29
CA PHE A 311 5.65 -12.18 35.44
C PHE A 311 5.23 -11.57 36.79
N ALA A 312 4.77 -10.32 36.77
CA ALA A 312 4.24 -9.68 37.99
C ALA A 312 2.90 -10.28 38.46
N ALA A 313 2.05 -10.65 37.47
CA ALA A 313 0.77 -11.29 37.75
C ALA A 313 0.87 -12.81 37.93
N GLY A 314 2.00 -13.44 37.58
CA GLY A 314 2.22 -14.89 37.63
C GLY A 314 1.35 -15.69 36.67
N LYS A 315 0.85 -15.08 35.59
CA LYS A 315 -0.08 -15.70 34.64
C LYS A 315 0.16 -15.26 33.23
N ALA A 316 -0.37 -16.01 32.29
CA ALA A 316 -0.33 -15.70 30.87
C ALA A 316 -1.73 -15.72 30.25
N LEU A 317 -2.03 -14.75 29.39
CA LEU A 317 -3.18 -14.76 28.50
C LEU A 317 -2.82 -15.55 27.24
N ILE A 318 -3.69 -16.50 26.90
CA ILE A 318 -3.55 -17.34 25.72
C ILE A 318 -4.58 -16.94 24.68
N LYS A 319 -4.12 -16.77 23.46
CA LYS A 319 -4.97 -16.55 22.29
C LYS A 319 -4.63 -17.57 21.20
N LEU A 320 -5.64 -18.12 20.56
CA LEU A 320 -5.52 -18.94 19.36
C LEU A 320 -6.34 -18.32 18.26
N ASN A 321 -5.72 -18.05 17.11
CA ASN A 321 -6.38 -17.41 15.96
C ASN A 321 -7.07 -16.08 16.33
N GLY A 322 -6.40 -15.27 17.16
CA GLY A 322 -6.91 -13.99 17.65
C GLY A 322 -7.93 -14.06 18.79
N LYS A 323 -8.41 -15.24 19.13
CA LYS A 323 -9.46 -15.43 20.17
C LYS A 323 -8.87 -15.77 21.51
N LYS A 324 -9.39 -15.17 22.57
CA LYS A 324 -9.01 -15.47 23.96
C LYS A 324 -9.41 -16.92 24.31
N CYS A 325 -8.42 -17.71 24.70
CA CYS A 325 -8.63 -19.07 25.21
C CYS A 325 -8.66 -19.11 26.75
N GLY A 326 -8.31 -18.01 27.39
CA GLY A 326 -8.27 -17.85 28.84
C GLY A 326 -6.88 -17.52 29.38
N GLU A 327 -6.83 -17.39 30.70
CA GLU A 327 -5.57 -17.20 31.44
C GLU A 327 -5.13 -18.51 32.07
N VAL A 328 -3.82 -18.74 32.08
CA VAL A 328 -3.17 -19.89 32.70
C VAL A 328 -2.05 -19.43 33.64
N PRO A 329 -1.78 -20.15 34.75
CA PRO A 329 -0.68 -19.80 35.64
C PRO A 329 0.68 -20.06 34.95
N LEU A 330 1.66 -19.24 35.29
CA LEU A 330 3.06 -19.49 35.01
C LEU A 330 3.61 -20.53 36.02
N ALA A 331 4.70 -21.20 35.66
CA ALA A 331 5.37 -22.12 36.59
C ALA A 331 5.71 -21.41 37.93
N GLU A 332 5.59 -22.12 39.02
CA GLU A 332 5.85 -21.60 40.36
C GLU A 332 7.25 -20.95 40.44
N GLY A 333 7.29 -19.72 40.95
CA GLY A 333 8.53 -18.96 41.08
C GLY A 333 9.12 -18.42 39.78
N ALA A 334 8.44 -18.52 38.66
CA ALA A 334 8.88 -17.92 37.38
C ALA A 334 8.91 -16.39 37.48
N LYS A 335 10.08 -15.79 37.19
CA LYS A 335 10.31 -14.34 37.27
C LYS A 335 10.79 -13.73 35.96
N LYS A 336 11.05 -14.54 34.94
CA LYS A 336 11.55 -14.12 33.64
C LYS A 336 11.37 -15.20 32.59
N ALA A 337 11.46 -14.83 31.33
CA ALA A 337 11.73 -15.73 30.23
C ALA A 337 12.99 -15.27 29.47
N ASP A 338 13.79 -16.21 28.96
CA ASP A 338 14.99 -15.97 28.18
C ASP A 338 15.18 -16.99 27.02
N GLY A 339 14.12 -17.70 26.69
CA GLY A 339 14.11 -18.63 25.56
C GLY A 339 12.73 -19.15 25.18
N ILE A 340 12.66 -19.71 23.99
CA ILE A 340 11.52 -20.47 23.49
C ILE A 340 11.97 -21.87 23.12
N ARG A 341 11.04 -22.84 23.22
CA ARG A 341 11.23 -24.23 22.86
C ARG A 341 10.02 -24.76 22.09
N LEU A 342 10.28 -25.38 20.96
CA LEU A 342 9.33 -26.18 20.20
C LEU A 342 9.72 -27.66 20.36
N ALA A 343 8.80 -28.52 20.78
CA ALA A 343 9.00 -29.97 20.79
C ALA A 343 7.88 -30.62 19.98
N PHE A 344 8.25 -31.57 19.16
CA PHE A 344 7.33 -32.27 18.29
C PHE A 344 7.58 -33.78 18.34
N THR A 345 6.55 -34.55 18.62
CA THR A 345 6.53 -36.00 18.61
C THR A 345 5.38 -36.47 17.72
N ALA A 346 5.67 -37.43 16.85
CA ALA A 346 4.65 -38.10 16.05
C ALA A 346 4.88 -39.62 16.14
N PRO A 347 3.86 -40.45 16.45
CA PRO A 347 3.99 -41.90 16.64
C PRO A 347 4.60 -42.63 15.47
N SER A 348 4.28 -42.26 14.25
CA SER A 348 4.77 -42.81 12.99
C SER A 348 5.88 -41.98 12.32
N GLY A 349 6.47 -41.02 13.07
CA GLY A 349 7.29 -39.97 12.47
C GLY A 349 6.46 -38.92 11.78
N GLY A 350 7.06 -37.76 11.48
CA GLY A 350 6.33 -36.72 10.80
C GLY A 350 7.04 -35.38 10.70
N VAL A 351 6.33 -34.41 10.19
CA VAL A 351 6.80 -33.07 9.95
C VAL A 351 5.84 -32.05 10.55
N LEU A 352 6.33 -31.23 11.47
CA LEU A 352 5.64 -30.03 11.94
C LEU A 352 6.15 -28.85 11.10
N LYS A 353 5.24 -28.21 10.38
CA LYS A 353 5.53 -26.92 9.72
C LYS A 353 5.19 -25.77 10.66
N PHE A 354 6.03 -24.75 10.68
CA PHE A 354 5.83 -23.54 11.45
C PHE A 354 6.48 -22.35 10.76
N THR A 355 6.05 -21.14 11.13
CA THR A 355 6.55 -19.88 10.60
C THR A 355 6.14 -18.71 11.50
N ASP A 356 6.50 -17.49 11.16
CA ASP A 356 6.09 -16.25 11.84
C ASP A 356 6.32 -16.36 13.37
N ILE A 357 7.55 -16.62 13.78
CA ILE A 357 7.92 -16.68 15.18
C ILE A 357 8.34 -15.31 15.64
N PHE A 358 7.58 -14.77 16.58
CA PHE A 358 7.88 -13.47 17.18
C PHE A 358 7.99 -13.59 18.71
N VAL A 359 9.02 -12.99 19.26
CA VAL A 359 9.13 -12.76 20.70
C VAL A 359 9.44 -11.28 20.92
N PHE A 360 8.65 -10.62 21.74
CA PHE A 360 8.88 -9.23 22.08
C PHE A 360 8.47 -8.91 23.53
N GLU A 361 9.12 -7.92 24.10
CA GLU A 361 8.73 -7.38 25.39
C GLU A 361 7.51 -6.49 25.20
N MET A 362 6.42 -6.86 25.87
CA MET A 362 5.19 -6.07 25.82
C MET A 362 5.36 -4.80 26.63
N GLN A 363 5.14 -3.68 25.98
CA GLN A 363 5.17 -2.38 26.64
C GLN A 363 3.87 -2.13 27.40
N PRO A 364 3.88 -1.30 28.45
CA PRO A 364 2.64 -0.85 29.08
C PRO A 364 1.78 -0.08 28.07
N GLU A 365 0.47 -0.18 28.22
CA GLU A 365 -0.45 0.64 27.42
C GLU A 365 -0.09 2.12 27.60
N PRO A 366 -0.01 2.91 26.51
CA PRO A 366 0.21 4.34 26.60
C PRO A 366 -0.90 5.03 27.40
N ILE A 367 -0.55 6.06 28.17
CA ILE A 367 -1.54 6.83 28.98
C ILE A 367 -2.53 7.54 28.04
N ASP A 368 -2.07 7.92 26.86
CA ASP A 368 -2.80 8.58 25.80
C ASP A 368 -3.30 7.57 24.74
N TYR A 369 -3.67 6.34 25.17
CA TYR A 369 -4.25 5.36 24.27
C TYR A 369 -5.59 5.85 23.68
N VAL A 370 -6.05 5.20 22.62
CA VAL A 370 -7.35 5.48 22.00
C VAL A 370 -8.45 5.58 23.05
N PRO A 371 -9.22 6.68 23.11
CA PRO A 371 -10.33 6.78 24.05
C PRO A 371 -11.41 5.73 23.78
N GLU A 372 -12.03 5.21 24.81
CA GLU A 372 -13.11 4.22 24.68
C GLU A 372 -14.26 4.75 23.81
N PRO A 373 -14.79 3.95 22.87
CA PRO A 373 -15.92 4.35 22.03
C PRO A 373 -17.18 4.67 22.85
N ILE A 374 -17.88 5.74 22.46
CA ILE A 374 -19.17 6.12 23.03
C ILE A 374 -20.26 5.77 22.03
N LEU A 375 -20.96 4.65 22.28
CA LEU A 375 -21.98 4.16 21.35
C LEU A 375 -23.21 5.06 21.31
N PRO A 376 -23.69 5.47 20.13
CA PRO A 376 -24.92 6.20 19.97
C PRO A 376 -26.16 5.29 20.11
N LYS A 377 -27.31 5.88 20.34
CA LYS A 377 -28.59 5.20 20.18
C LYS A 377 -28.89 5.00 18.70
N LYS A 378 -28.82 3.76 18.23
CA LYS A 378 -29.02 3.42 16.84
C LYS A 378 -30.49 3.34 16.44
N LYS A 379 -30.76 3.55 15.15
CA LYS A 379 -32.01 3.16 14.48
C LYS A 379 -31.92 1.68 14.09
N ASP A 380 -33.06 1.08 13.75
CA ASP A 380 -33.17 -0.35 13.43
C ASP A 380 -32.69 -0.64 11.99
N TYR A 381 -31.37 -0.51 11.77
CA TYR A 381 -30.67 -0.83 10.52
C TYR A 381 -29.43 -1.65 10.81
N TYR A 382 -28.97 -2.38 9.82
CA TYR A 382 -27.66 -3.04 9.77
C TYR A 382 -26.75 -2.22 8.83
N VAL A 383 -25.71 -1.65 9.37
CA VAL A 383 -24.83 -0.71 8.65
C VAL A 383 -23.43 -1.29 8.56
N GLY A 384 -23.02 -1.67 7.36
CA GLY A 384 -21.72 -2.31 7.11
C GLY A 384 -20.76 -1.44 6.30
N MET A 385 -19.47 -1.52 6.64
CA MET A 385 -18.39 -0.82 5.98
C MET A 385 -17.41 -1.82 5.35
N ASN A 386 -17.18 -1.71 4.05
CA ASN A 386 -16.18 -2.53 3.37
C ASN A 386 -14.77 -2.03 3.68
N ILE A 387 -13.90 -2.96 4.14
CA ILE A 387 -12.50 -2.68 4.49
C ILE A 387 -11.59 -3.32 3.44
N CYS A 388 -10.72 -2.52 2.84
CA CYS A 388 -9.71 -3.00 1.91
C CYS A 388 -8.33 -3.09 2.59
N SER A 389 -7.86 -4.30 2.82
CA SER A 389 -6.61 -4.57 3.57
C SER A 389 -5.37 -4.44 2.69
N LEU A 390 -4.91 -3.22 2.45
CA LEU A 390 -3.75 -2.94 1.58
C LEU A 390 -2.70 -2.03 2.26
N TRP A 391 -3.00 -1.50 3.46
CA TRP A 391 -2.33 -0.30 3.98
C TRP A 391 -1.26 -0.64 5.00
N ARG A 392 -0.26 -1.26 4.48
CA ARG A 392 1.02 -1.48 5.15
C ARG A 392 2.14 -1.08 4.24
N ASN A 393 3.23 -0.64 4.85
CA ASN A 393 4.41 -0.39 4.08
C ASN A 393 5.01 -1.72 3.59
N GLY A 394 5.20 -1.87 2.27
CA GLY A 394 5.79 -3.05 1.64
C GLY A 394 4.84 -4.17 1.29
N ASP A 395 3.59 -4.01 1.57
CA ASP A 395 2.58 -4.93 1.10
C ASP A 395 1.78 -4.27 -0.02
N HIS A 396 1.55 -4.98 -1.10
CA HIS A 396 0.83 -4.52 -2.28
C HIS A 396 1.39 -3.16 -2.77
N TRP A 397 0.54 -2.19 -3.05
CA TRP A 397 0.93 -0.84 -3.49
C TRP A 397 1.33 0.07 -2.33
N GLY A 398 0.80 -0.19 -1.13
CA GLY A 398 1.08 0.55 0.09
C GLY A 398 0.88 2.06 -0.01
N TRP A 399 1.45 2.78 0.93
CA TRP A 399 1.33 4.23 1.02
C TRP A 399 2.19 4.99 0.00
N ASP A 400 3.13 4.33 -0.68
CA ASP A 400 4.03 4.96 -1.65
C ASP A 400 3.28 5.69 -2.76
N THR A 401 2.12 5.15 -3.16
CA THR A 401 1.32 5.72 -4.24
C THR A 401 0.37 6.82 -3.77
N ILE A 402 0.06 6.87 -2.48
CA ILE A 402 -0.87 7.84 -1.88
C ILE A 402 -0.14 9.03 -1.24
N SER A 403 1.05 8.82 -0.70
CA SER A 403 1.82 9.85 -0.01
C SER A 403 2.08 11.12 -0.84
N PRO A 404 2.11 11.09 -2.19
CA PRO A 404 2.17 12.29 -3.02
C PRO A 404 0.95 13.20 -2.89
N TYR A 405 -0.19 12.69 -2.43
CA TYR A 405 -1.47 13.41 -2.39
C TYR A 405 -1.85 13.74 -0.95
N HIS A 406 -1.33 14.85 -0.45
CA HIS A 406 -1.48 15.25 0.96
C HIS A 406 -2.94 15.44 1.38
N GLU A 407 -3.82 15.88 0.47
CA GLU A 407 -5.25 15.99 0.71
C GLU A 407 -5.89 14.65 1.09
N ASN A 408 -5.38 13.55 0.57
CA ASN A 408 -5.88 12.19 0.87
C ASN A 408 -5.25 11.59 2.13
N LYS A 409 -4.32 12.29 2.79
CA LYS A 409 -3.72 11.82 4.03
C LYS A 409 -4.80 11.69 5.11
N THR A 410 -4.87 10.51 5.71
CA THR A 410 -5.84 10.24 6.77
C THR A 410 -5.47 10.95 8.06
N TYR A 411 -6.42 11.10 8.96
CA TYR A 411 -6.14 11.62 10.30
C TYR A 411 -5.29 10.66 11.16
N MET A 412 -5.18 9.38 10.77
CA MET A 412 -4.21 8.43 11.33
C MET A 412 -2.82 8.48 10.64
N GLY A 413 -2.61 9.39 9.71
CA GLY A 413 -1.39 9.43 8.90
C GLY A 413 -1.31 8.25 7.93
N TYR A 414 -0.10 7.79 7.66
CA TYR A 414 0.16 6.60 6.83
C TYR A 414 0.34 5.39 7.74
N TYR A 415 -0.76 4.90 8.26
CA TYR A 415 -0.82 3.92 9.31
C TYR A 415 -0.46 2.49 8.85
N ASP A 416 -0.15 1.62 9.81
CA ASP A 416 -0.09 0.17 9.60
C ASP A 416 -1.39 -0.46 10.10
N GLU A 417 -2.25 -0.90 9.18
CA GLU A 417 -3.53 -1.52 9.49
C GLU A 417 -3.42 -2.81 10.33
N GLY A 418 -2.23 -3.40 10.39
CA GLY A 418 -1.97 -4.56 11.25
C GLY A 418 -1.78 -4.22 12.73
N LEU A 419 -1.79 -2.93 13.11
CA LEU A 419 -1.65 -2.51 14.49
C LEU A 419 -2.99 -2.48 15.23
N PRO A 420 -3.08 -3.06 16.42
CA PRO A 420 -4.30 -3.00 17.23
C PRO A 420 -4.78 -1.58 17.56
N GLU A 421 -3.85 -0.64 17.78
CA GLU A 421 -4.20 0.75 18.07
C GLU A 421 -4.83 1.46 16.86
N VAL A 422 -4.45 1.10 15.63
CA VAL A 422 -5.10 1.57 14.40
C VAL A 422 -6.53 1.04 14.34
N ALA A 423 -6.70 -0.27 14.51
CA ALA A 423 -8.03 -0.87 14.54
C ALA A 423 -8.92 -0.25 15.64
N ASP A 424 -8.36 0.09 16.80
CA ASP A 424 -9.11 0.76 17.86
C ASP A 424 -9.56 2.18 17.49
N TRP A 425 -8.77 2.94 16.71
CA TRP A 425 -9.20 4.21 16.15
C TRP A 425 -10.31 4.03 15.10
N GLU A 426 -10.18 3.06 14.21
CA GLU A 426 -11.18 2.74 13.18
C GLU A 426 -12.50 2.33 13.83
N ILE A 427 -12.44 1.39 14.78
CA ILE A 427 -13.59 0.93 15.57
C ILE A 427 -14.26 2.11 16.29
N LYS A 428 -13.47 2.96 16.95
CA LYS A 428 -14.01 4.13 17.64
C LYS A 428 -14.81 5.01 16.70
N TRP A 429 -14.20 5.43 15.61
CA TRP A 429 -14.85 6.33 14.68
C TRP A 429 -16.09 5.71 14.03
N MET A 430 -16.02 4.47 13.59
CA MET A 430 -17.16 3.79 12.97
C MET A 430 -18.29 3.53 13.98
N ALA A 431 -17.97 3.02 15.16
CA ALA A 431 -18.98 2.70 16.18
C ALA A 431 -19.71 3.95 16.68
N GLU A 432 -19.00 5.06 16.89
CA GLU A 432 -19.58 6.34 17.32
C GLU A 432 -20.47 6.98 16.24
N HIS A 433 -20.31 6.59 14.98
CA HIS A 433 -21.13 7.05 13.86
C HIS A 433 -22.22 6.05 13.44
N GLY A 434 -22.43 5.00 14.23
CA GLY A 434 -23.59 4.11 14.07
C GLY A 434 -23.39 2.94 13.11
N LEU A 435 -22.18 2.59 12.77
CA LEU A 435 -21.87 1.38 12.03
C LEU A 435 -21.96 0.14 12.92
N ASP A 436 -22.26 -1.02 12.34
CA ASP A 436 -22.41 -2.29 13.04
C ASP A 436 -21.27 -3.25 12.82
N PHE A 437 -20.73 -3.26 11.59
CA PHE A 437 -19.72 -4.24 11.23
C PHE A 437 -18.83 -3.75 10.09
N GLU A 438 -17.64 -4.30 10.12
CA GLU A 438 -16.60 -4.19 9.10
C GLU A 438 -16.65 -5.42 8.20
N LEU A 439 -16.78 -5.23 6.89
CA LEU A 439 -16.69 -6.29 5.90
C LEU A 439 -15.27 -6.34 5.34
N TYR A 440 -14.46 -7.25 5.87
CA TYR A 440 -13.04 -7.34 5.53
C TYR A 440 -12.79 -8.08 4.23
N CYS A 441 -12.11 -7.46 3.28
CA CYS A 441 -11.49 -8.15 2.16
C CYS A 441 -10.50 -9.19 2.70
N TRP A 442 -10.73 -10.44 2.34
CA TRP A 442 -9.90 -11.55 2.75
C TRP A 442 -9.32 -12.26 1.53
N TYR A 443 -8.01 -12.36 1.54
CA TYR A 443 -7.22 -12.89 0.43
C TYR A 443 -6.68 -14.27 0.78
N ASN A 444 -6.98 -15.24 -0.07
CA ASN A 444 -6.44 -16.59 0.01
C ASN A 444 -5.19 -16.73 -0.83
N SER A 445 -4.03 -16.93 -0.21
CA SER A 445 -2.76 -17.02 -0.93
C SER A 445 -2.39 -18.44 -1.41
N GLN A 446 -3.06 -19.47 -0.93
CA GLN A 446 -2.74 -20.87 -1.26
C GLN A 446 -3.99 -21.75 -1.32
N VAL A 447 -4.04 -22.63 -2.32
CA VAL A 447 -5.15 -23.57 -2.51
C VAL A 447 -5.08 -24.78 -1.58
N ASN A 448 -3.89 -25.37 -1.42
CA ASN A 448 -3.69 -26.67 -0.78
C ASN A 448 -2.98 -26.63 0.56
N ALA A 449 -2.66 -25.47 1.04
CA ALA A 449 -2.18 -25.30 2.38
C ALA A 449 -3.10 -24.31 3.04
N PRO A 450 -3.50 -24.59 4.24
CA PRO A 450 -4.28 -23.63 4.94
C PRO A 450 -3.44 -22.40 5.14
N ILE A 451 -3.88 -21.47 4.68
CA ILE A 451 -3.62 -20.14 4.45
C ILE A 451 -2.90 -19.48 5.56
N CYS A 452 -1.70 -19.23 5.32
CA CYS A 452 -1.01 -18.17 5.98
C CYS A 452 -1.63 -16.86 5.58
N THR A 453 -1.88 -16.02 6.55
CA THR A 453 -2.26 -14.64 6.32
C THR A 453 -1.21 -13.97 5.46
N THR A 454 -1.64 -13.45 4.33
CA THR A 454 -0.84 -12.50 3.56
C THR A 454 -0.77 -11.16 4.30
N GLY A 455 0.15 -10.30 3.93
CA GLY A 455 0.10 -8.91 4.32
C GLY A 455 -1.24 -8.24 4.01
N LEU A 456 -1.89 -8.66 2.91
CA LEU A 456 -3.22 -8.20 2.48
C LEU A 456 -4.37 -8.55 3.44
N SER A 457 -4.15 -9.28 4.52
CA SER A 457 -5.16 -9.58 5.55
C SER A 457 -4.73 -9.08 6.93
N SER A 458 -3.79 -8.16 6.98
CA SER A 458 -3.22 -7.68 8.26
C SER A 458 -4.23 -6.91 9.11
N ALA A 459 -5.15 -6.18 8.50
CA ALA A 459 -6.17 -5.42 9.21
C ALA A 459 -7.00 -6.30 10.14
N ILE A 460 -7.50 -7.44 9.65
CA ILE A 460 -8.29 -8.35 10.49
C ILE A 460 -7.42 -9.16 11.44
N HIS A 461 -6.32 -9.78 10.96
CA HIS A 461 -5.53 -10.72 11.77
C HIS A 461 -4.58 -10.05 12.77
N GLY A 462 -3.99 -8.92 12.39
CA GLY A 462 -3.10 -8.14 13.26
C GLY A 462 -3.85 -7.08 14.05
N GLY A 463 -4.69 -6.32 13.35
CA GLY A 463 -5.48 -5.21 13.88
C GLY A 463 -6.68 -5.68 14.71
N HIS A 464 -7.80 -5.94 14.06
CA HIS A 464 -9.10 -6.20 14.71
C HIS A 464 -9.08 -7.33 15.74
N PHE A 465 -8.45 -8.47 15.44
CA PHE A 465 -8.40 -9.61 16.39
C PHE A 465 -7.62 -9.30 17.68
N ASN A 466 -6.74 -8.31 17.64
CA ASN A 466 -5.94 -7.89 18.80
C ASN A 466 -6.38 -6.54 19.38
N ALA A 467 -7.35 -5.87 18.76
CA ALA A 467 -7.87 -4.59 19.21
C ALA A 467 -8.42 -4.67 20.62
N LYS A 468 -8.20 -3.63 21.41
CA LYS A 468 -8.73 -3.49 22.79
C LYS A 468 -10.24 -3.34 22.77
N TYR A 469 -10.74 -2.59 21.80
CA TYR A 469 -12.15 -2.27 21.62
C TYR A 469 -12.84 -3.12 20.56
N GLY A 470 -12.24 -4.24 20.16
CA GLY A 470 -12.80 -5.15 19.16
C GLY A 470 -14.21 -5.68 19.47
N ASP A 471 -14.65 -5.65 20.73
CA ASP A 471 -16.00 -6.04 21.11
C ASP A 471 -17.07 -4.96 20.77
N TYR A 472 -16.66 -3.74 20.41
CA TYR A 472 -17.56 -2.65 20.01
C TYR A 472 -17.96 -2.72 18.55
N MET A 473 -17.27 -3.51 17.72
CA MET A 473 -17.51 -3.63 16.30
C MET A 473 -17.54 -5.10 15.89
N LYS A 474 -18.57 -5.50 15.14
CA LYS A 474 -18.61 -6.82 14.52
C LYS A 474 -17.77 -6.83 13.24
N PHE A 475 -17.47 -8.03 12.75
CA PHE A 475 -16.82 -8.19 11.45
C PHE A 475 -17.47 -9.29 10.61
N ALA A 476 -17.35 -9.16 9.30
CA ALA A 476 -17.77 -10.16 8.33
C ALA A 476 -16.69 -10.36 7.26
N LEU A 477 -16.83 -11.38 6.47
CA LEU A 477 -15.87 -11.79 5.46
C LEU A 477 -16.33 -11.38 4.06
N LEU A 478 -15.48 -10.67 3.33
CA LEU A 478 -15.52 -10.56 1.87
C LEU A 478 -14.43 -11.46 1.29
N TRP A 479 -14.81 -12.60 0.76
CA TRP A 479 -13.87 -13.47 0.07
C TRP A 479 -13.50 -12.88 -1.28
N GLU A 480 -12.25 -12.50 -1.43
CA GLU A 480 -11.70 -12.04 -2.68
C GLU A 480 -11.35 -13.24 -3.56
N ALA A 481 -12.26 -13.62 -4.46
CA ALA A 481 -12.16 -14.79 -5.34
C ALA A 481 -11.65 -14.44 -6.76
N MET A 482 -11.14 -13.22 -6.99
CA MET A 482 -10.67 -12.78 -8.32
C MET A 482 -9.16 -12.88 -8.48
N ASN A 483 -8.40 -12.37 -7.50
CA ASN A 483 -6.95 -12.23 -7.57
C ASN A 483 -6.21 -13.20 -6.65
N CYS A 484 -6.90 -14.12 -6.03
CA CYS A 484 -6.35 -15.07 -5.07
C CYS A 484 -6.19 -16.47 -5.66
N ALA A 485 -5.67 -17.39 -4.84
CA ALA A 485 -5.57 -18.78 -5.22
C ALA A 485 -6.98 -19.39 -5.40
N HIS A 486 -7.20 -20.01 -6.55
CA HIS A 486 -8.49 -20.58 -6.94
C HIS A 486 -8.63 -22.01 -6.37
N PRO A 487 -9.51 -22.28 -5.40
CA PRO A 487 -9.68 -23.60 -4.82
C PRO A 487 -10.49 -24.53 -5.71
N SER A 488 -10.08 -25.80 -5.82
CA SER A 488 -11.01 -26.86 -6.26
C SER A 488 -12.07 -27.12 -5.19
N VAL A 489 -13.16 -27.81 -5.54
CA VAL A 489 -14.19 -28.24 -4.58
C VAL A 489 -13.58 -28.99 -3.38
N GLU A 490 -12.62 -29.91 -3.64
CA GLU A 490 -11.95 -30.64 -2.58
C GLU A 490 -11.13 -29.71 -1.67
N ALA A 491 -10.36 -28.80 -2.24
CA ALA A 491 -9.57 -27.86 -1.48
C ALA A 491 -10.42 -26.88 -0.68
N PHE A 492 -11.52 -26.42 -1.25
CA PHE A 492 -12.50 -25.57 -0.58
C PHE A 492 -13.04 -26.23 0.68
N ARG A 493 -13.54 -27.46 0.55
CA ARG A 493 -14.12 -28.22 1.69
C ARG A 493 -13.06 -28.65 2.71
N LYS A 494 -11.87 -29.03 2.27
CA LYS A 494 -10.85 -29.61 3.15
C LYS A 494 -10.00 -28.55 3.87
N TYR A 495 -9.81 -27.39 3.27
CA TYR A 495 -8.90 -26.38 3.80
C TYR A 495 -9.59 -25.03 4.06
N MET A 496 -10.33 -24.51 3.10
CA MET A 496 -10.88 -23.14 3.24
C MET A 496 -12.01 -23.05 4.27
N VAL A 497 -13.01 -23.90 4.15
CA VAL A 497 -14.13 -23.88 5.08
C VAL A 497 -13.68 -24.16 6.52
N PRO A 498 -12.84 -25.17 6.81
CA PRO A 498 -12.26 -25.35 8.15
C PRO A 498 -11.48 -24.12 8.66
N TYR A 499 -10.77 -23.43 7.77
CA TYR A 499 -10.10 -22.18 8.12
C TYR A 499 -11.11 -21.08 8.51
N TRP A 500 -12.19 -20.91 7.74
CA TRP A 500 -13.25 -19.96 8.07
C TRP A 500 -13.92 -20.30 9.40
N MET A 501 -14.15 -21.59 9.67
CA MET A 501 -14.69 -22.06 10.95
C MET A 501 -13.76 -21.69 12.11
N ASP A 502 -12.44 -21.97 11.97
CA ASP A 502 -11.46 -21.73 13.02
C ASP A 502 -11.16 -20.26 13.27
N TYR A 503 -11.05 -19.45 12.21
CA TYR A 503 -10.65 -18.05 12.34
C TYR A 503 -11.81 -17.08 12.47
N PHE A 504 -12.93 -17.32 11.76
CA PHE A 504 -13.98 -16.33 11.64
C PHE A 504 -15.27 -16.74 12.35
N PHE A 505 -15.95 -17.79 11.89
CA PHE A 505 -17.30 -18.09 12.35
C PHE A 505 -17.39 -18.50 13.83
N SER A 506 -16.34 -19.07 14.40
CA SER A 506 -16.27 -19.37 15.82
C SER A 506 -15.93 -18.16 16.71
N ASP A 507 -15.78 -16.96 16.13
CA ASP A 507 -15.58 -15.73 16.88
C ASP A 507 -16.94 -15.09 17.21
N PRO A 508 -17.22 -14.76 18.51
CA PRO A 508 -18.50 -14.16 18.90
C PRO A 508 -18.71 -12.75 18.32
N ARG A 509 -17.67 -12.15 17.78
CA ARG A 509 -17.75 -10.85 17.10
C ARG A 509 -18.13 -10.99 15.63
N TYR A 510 -18.20 -12.21 15.07
CA TYR A 510 -18.61 -12.37 13.68
C TYR A 510 -20.04 -11.85 13.48
N PHE A 511 -20.26 -11.09 12.40
CA PHE A 511 -21.54 -10.46 12.15
C PHE A 511 -22.56 -11.50 11.63
N THR A 512 -23.74 -11.49 12.22
CA THR A 512 -24.86 -12.36 11.85
C THR A 512 -26.14 -11.56 11.68
N ILE A 513 -26.99 -12.03 10.80
CA ILE A 513 -28.36 -11.53 10.64
C ILE A 513 -29.29 -12.72 10.82
N ASP A 514 -30.27 -12.61 11.72
CA ASP A 514 -31.22 -13.68 12.01
C ASP A 514 -30.53 -15.03 12.29
N ASN A 515 -29.49 -15.00 13.12
CA ASN A 515 -28.60 -16.12 13.43
C ASN A 515 -27.94 -16.80 12.21
N LYS A 516 -27.83 -16.12 11.07
CA LYS A 516 -27.10 -16.56 9.88
C LYS A 516 -25.81 -15.74 9.70
N VAL A 517 -24.70 -16.38 9.40
CA VAL A 517 -23.44 -15.68 9.12
C VAL A 517 -23.53 -14.94 7.79
N LEU A 518 -23.01 -13.71 7.73
CA LEU A 518 -22.94 -12.94 6.49
C LEU A 518 -21.59 -13.17 5.81
N ILE A 519 -21.60 -13.54 4.54
CA ILE A 519 -20.40 -13.71 3.72
C ILE A 519 -20.63 -12.99 2.39
N ALA A 520 -19.68 -12.18 2.00
CA ALA A 520 -19.66 -11.59 0.67
C ALA A 520 -18.55 -12.22 -0.19
N VAL A 521 -18.72 -12.18 -1.52
CA VAL A 521 -17.78 -12.74 -2.50
C VAL A 521 -17.51 -11.70 -3.57
N PHE A 522 -16.25 -11.30 -3.71
CA PHE A 522 -15.75 -10.48 -4.80
C PHE A 522 -15.26 -11.39 -5.93
N GLY A 523 -15.66 -11.09 -7.18
CA GLY A 523 -15.29 -11.93 -8.32
C GLY A 523 -16.05 -13.27 -8.38
N SER A 524 -17.30 -13.29 -7.94
CA SER A 524 -18.15 -14.52 -7.88
C SER A 524 -18.23 -15.31 -9.19
N GLY A 525 -18.07 -14.66 -10.35
CA GLY A 525 -18.02 -15.33 -11.66
C GLY A 525 -16.85 -16.32 -11.80
N ASN A 526 -15.74 -16.12 -11.09
CA ASN A 526 -14.62 -17.06 -11.11
C ASN A 526 -14.96 -18.38 -10.42
N LEU A 527 -15.87 -18.39 -9.45
CA LEU A 527 -16.27 -19.61 -8.77
C LEU A 527 -16.85 -20.66 -9.71
N ILE A 528 -17.57 -20.22 -10.76
CA ILE A 528 -18.11 -21.13 -11.77
C ILE A 528 -16.97 -21.86 -12.51
N LYS A 529 -15.91 -21.14 -12.81
CA LYS A 529 -14.71 -21.71 -13.43
C LYS A 529 -13.97 -22.64 -12.47
N ASP A 530 -13.84 -22.25 -11.21
CA ASP A 530 -13.06 -22.97 -10.21
C ASP A 530 -13.75 -24.27 -9.77
N PHE A 531 -15.07 -24.24 -9.61
CA PHE A 531 -15.86 -25.39 -9.19
C PHE A 531 -16.47 -26.17 -10.36
N GLY A 532 -16.46 -25.61 -11.58
CA GLY A 532 -16.78 -26.29 -12.82
C GLY A 532 -18.18 -26.02 -13.35
N SER A 533 -19.16 -25.61 -12.55
CA SER A 533 -20.51 -25.25 -13.02
C SER A 533 -21.25 -24.35 -12.02
N ILE A 534 -22.37 -23.77 -12.43
CA ILE A 534 -23.30 -23.01 -11.60
C ILE A 534 -23.83 -23.88 -10.45
N GLU A 535 -24.22 -25.11 -10.74
CA GLU A 535 -24.76 -26.08 -9.77
C GLU A 535 -23.69 -26.43 -8.73
N ALA A 536 -22.44 -26.62 -9.18
CA ALA A 536 -21.31 -26.87 -8.28
C ALA A 536 -21.05 -25.69 -7.34
N VAL A 537 -21.15 -24.45 -7.81
CA VAL A 537 -21.08 -23.27 -6.94
C VAL A 537 -22.18 -23.31 -5.90
N LYS A 538 -23.43 -23.51 -6.35
CA LYS A 538 -24.57 -23.60 -5.44
C LYS A 538 -24.36 -24.66 -4.36
N GLU A 539 -23.90 -25.84 -4.75
CA GLU A 539 -23.60 -26.94 -3.82
C GLU A 539 -22.52 -26.53 -2.78
N GLN A 540 -21.51 -25.73 -3.16
CA GLN A 540 -20.52 -25.28 -2.20
C GLN A 540 -21.06 -24.21 -1.25
N LEU A 541 -21.90 -23.30 -1.73
CA LEU A 541 -22.57 -22.33 -0.86
C LEU A 541 -23.50 -23.04 0.13
N ASP A 542 -24.27 -24.04 -0.34
CA ASP A 542 -25.13 -24.85 0.51
C ASP A 542 -24.29 -25.67 1.52
N TYR A 543 -23.16 -26.21 1.11
CA TYR A 543 -22.22 -26.88 2.02
C TYR A 543 -21.78 -25.97 3.18
N VAL A 544 -21.42 -24.72 2.91
CA VAL A 544 -21.08 -23.76 3.97
C VAL A 544 -22.28 -23.48 4.88
N ARG A 545 -23.50 -23.32 4.30
CA ARG A 545 -24.75 -23.14 5.09
C ARG A 545 -24.97 -24.28 6.08
N GLU A 546 -24.63 -25.54 5.70
CA GLU A 546 -24.73 -26.70 6.60
C GLU A 546 -23.56 -26.75 7.61
N GLU A 547 -22.33 -26.44 7.21
CA GLU A 547 -21.17 -26.48 8.10
C GLU A 547 -21.31 -25.51 9.29
N VAL A 548 -21.80 -24.29 9.04
CA VAL A 548 -21.94 -23.27 10.10
C VAL A 548 -22.99 -23.67 11.14
N LYS A 549 -23.90 -24.57 10.84
CA LYS A 549 -24.87 -25.13 11.82
C LYS A 549 -24.16 -25.88 12.94
N LYS A 550 -22.97 -26.44 12.70
CA LYS A 550 -22.13 -27.09 13.73
C LYS A 550 -21.69 -26.11 14.82
N LEU A 551 -21.68 -24.82 14.52
CA LEU A 551 -21.37 -23.74 15.48
C LEU A 551 -22.64 -23.12 16.09
N GLY A 552 -23.84 -23.64 15.77
CA GLY A 552 -25.12 -23.16 16.31
C GLY A 552 -25.79 -22.07 15.47
N PHE A 553 -25.32 -21.78 14.26
CA PHE A 553 -25.99 -20.87 13.35
C PHE A 553 -27.10 -21.55 12.55
N ASP A 554 -28.08 -20.79 12.07
CA ASP A 554 -29.18 -21.30 11.24
C ASP A 554 -28.81 -21.40 9.76
N GLY A 555 -27.64 -20.91 9.35
CA GLY A 555 -27.13 -20.95 7.98
C GLY A 555 -26.25 -19.76 7.66
N ALA A 556 -26.14 -19.44 6.37
CA ALA A 556 -25.35 -18.32 5.87
C ALA A 556 -26.13 -17.50 4.83
N ILE A 557 -25.91 -16.18 4.82
CA ILE A 557 -26.33 -15.25 3.78
C ILE A 557 -25.13 -14.96 2.90
N PHE A 558 -25.25 -15.21 1.60
CA PHE A 558 -24.21 -14.94 0.62
C PHE A 558 -24.56 -13.73 -0.25
N LEU A 559 -23.69 -12.73 -0.25
CA LEU A 559 -23.78 -11.58 -1.15
C LEU A 559 -22.70 -11.67 -2.23
N SER A 560 -23.06 -11.46 -3.48
CA SER A 560 -22.08 -11.29 -4.56
C SER A 560 -21.73 -9.80 -4.70
N CYS A 561 -20.44 -9.47 -4.78
CA CYS A 561 -20.00 -8.11 -5.07
C CYS A 561 -20.07 -7.86 -6.58
N GLY A 562 -20.99 -6.99 -6.99
CA GLY A 562 -21.24 -6.63 -8.39
C GLY A 562 -22.73 -6.64 -8.74
N GLY A 563 -23.04 -6.44 -10.02
CA GLY A 563 -24.43 -6.38 -10.49
C GLY A 563 -25.15 -7.75 -10.47
N PRO A 564 -26.47 -7.77 -10.29
CA PRO A 564 -27.25 -9.00 -10.34
C PRO A 564 -27.30 -9.58 -11.76
N THR A 565 -26.99 -10.86 -11.86
CA THR A 565 -27.07 -11.65 -13.10
C THR A 565 -27.83 -12.95 -12.87
N GLU A 566 -28.26 -13.60 -13.95
CA GLU A 566 -28.89 -14.94 -13.85
C GLU A 566 -27.93 -15.94 -13.20
N ALA A 567 -26.66 -15.90 -13.55
CA ALA A 567 -25.64 -16.77 -12.95
C ALA A 567 -25.53 -16.56 -11.43
N VAL A 568 -25.57 -15.33 -10.95
CA VAL A 568 -25.56 -15.02 -9.51
C VAL A 568 -26.80 -15.60 -8.82
N ARG A 569 -27.99 -15.43 -9.43
CA ARG A 569 -29.24 -16.04 -8.92
C ARG A 569 -29.12 -17.56 -8.85
N ASP A 570 -28.70 -18.18 -9.94
CA ASP A 570 -28.70 -19.62 -10.09
C ASP A 570 -27.59 -20.32 -9.28
N CYS A 571 -26.48 -19.61 -9.01
CA CYS A 571 -25.48 -20.02 -8.01
C CYS A 571 -26.01 -20.01 -6.57
N GLY A 572 -27.18 -19.41 -6.30
CA GLY A 572 -27.79 -19.40 -4.98
C GLY A 572 -27.29 -18.30 -4.04
N PHE A 573 -26.86 -17.18 -4.58
CA PHE A 573 -26.60 -15.97 -3.78
C PHE A 573 -27.92 -15.36 -3.30
N ASP A 574 -27.95 -14.85 -2.07
CA ASP A 574 -29.14 -14.24 -1.46
C ASP A 574 -29.34 -12.79 -1.91
N GLY A 575 -28.28 -12.15 -2.37
CA GLY A 575 -28.28 -10.79 -2.87
C GLY A 575 -26.97 -10.36 -3.50
N VAL A 576 -26.93 -9.08 -3.90
CA VAL A 576 -25.75 -8.41 -4.40
C VAL A 576 -25.54 -7.09 -3.67
N TYR A 577 -24.30 -6.68 -3.55
CA TYR A 577 -23.87 -5.33 -3.20
C TYR A 577 -22.73 -4.93 -4.14
N ALA A 578 -22.26 -3.69 -4.14
CA ALA A 578 -21.18 -3.29 -5.02
C ALA A 578 -20.09 -2.52 -4.27
N TYR A 579 -18.87 -2.65 -4.76
CA TYR A 579 -17.82 -1.70 -4.45
C TYR A 579 -18.18 -0.33 -4.97
N ASN A 580 -18.61 -0.31 -6.24
CA ASN A 580 -19.15 0.86 -6.90
C ASN A 580 -20.17 0.41 -7.94
N TRP A 581 -21.35 1.04 -7.97
CA TRP A 581 -22.40 0.69 -8.95
C TRP A 581 -22.10 1.23 -10.36
N GLY A 582 -21.12 2.06 -10.50
CA GLY A 582 -20.64 2.56 -11.77
C GLY A 582 -19.29 3.24 -11.56
N THR A 583 -18.40 3.15 -12.52
CA THR A 583 -17.07 3.76 -12.42
C THR A 583 -17.09 5.27 -12.61
N GLN A 584 -18.31 5.87 -12.74
CA GLN A 584 -18.42 7.22 -13.20
C GLN A 584 -19.69 7.86 -12.67
N GLY A 585 -19.58 9.16 -12.43
CA GLY A 585 -20.66 9.92 -11.85
C GLY A 585 -20.73 9.65 -10.34
N PHE A 586 -20.47 10.68 -9.60
CA PHE A 586 -20.39 10.59 -8.16
C PHE A 586 -21.38 11.60 -7.56
N ASP A 587 -22.42 11.87 -8.32
CA ASP A 587 -23.56 12.63 -7.87
C ASP A 587 -24.71 11.70 -7.44
N PRO A 588 -25.64 12.18 -6.64
CA PRO A 588 -26.77 11.40 -6.15
C PRO A 588 -27.66 10.83 -7.27
N ASP A 589 -27.90 11.59 -8.32
CA ASP A 589 -28.79 11.16 -9.40
C ASP A 589 -28.24 9.97 -10.18
N TYR A 590 -26.92 10.01 -10.46
CA TYR A 590 -26.24 8.86 -11.07
C TYR A 590 -26.34 7.62 -10.16
N THR A 591 -26.02 7.75 -8.87
CA THR A 591 -26.06 6.66 -7.91
C THR A 591 -27.47 6.04 -7.81
N LYS A 592 -28.49 6.90 -7.73
CA LYS A 592 -29.90 6.50 -7.71
C LYS A 592 -30.30 5.76 -8.98
N ALA A 593 -29.89 6.27 -10.15
CA ALA A 593 -30.18 5.66 -11.44
C ALA A 593 -29.51 4.27 -11.56
N GLN A 594 -28.26 4.14 -11.17
CA GLN A 594 -27.55 2.86 -11.20
C GLN A 594 -28.20 1.81 -10.28
N ILE A 595 -28.49 2.15 -9.04
CA ILE A 595 -29.12 1.24 -8.08
C ILE A 595 -30.51 0.83 -8.57
N THR A 596 -31.31 1.78 -9.07
CA THR A 596 -32.63 1.52 -9.64
C THR A 596 -32.55 0.54 -10.80
N ALA A 597 -31.63 0.78 -11.75
CA ALA A 597 -31.41 -0.12 -12.89
C ALA A 597 -31.01 -1.56 -12.46
N GLN A 598 -30.24 -1.70 -11.38
CA GLN A 598 -29.93 -3.03 -10.87
C GLN A 598 -31.15 -3.71 -10.23
N ARG A 599 -31.93 -2.98 -9.45
CA ARG A 599 -33.15 -3.49 -8.81
C ARG A 599 -34.23 -3.89 -9.84
N ASP A 600 -34.37 -3.13 -10.92
CA ASP A 600 -35.34 -3.39 -11.97
C ASP A 600 -35.13 -4.71 -12.72
N LYS A 601 -33.92 -5.28 -12.65
CA LYS A 601 -33.62 -6.61 -13.19
C LYS A 601 -34.37 -7.73 -12.45
N LYS A 602 -34.74 -7.53 -11.17
CA LYS A 602 -35.54 -8.49 -10.35
C LYS A 602 -34.94 -9.90 -10.28
N LEU A 603 -33.61 -10.00 -10.29
CA LEU A 603 -32.93 -11.30 -10.28
C LEU A 603 -32.64 -11.79 -8.85
N VAL A 604 -32.03 -10.95 -8.05
CA VAL A 604 -31.74 -11.17 -6.62
C VAL A 604 -31.88 -9.83 -5.88
N HIS A 605 -31.90 -9.88 -4.56
CA HIS A 605 -31.92 -8.65 -3.75
C HIS A 605 -30.69 -7.78 -4.01
N VAL A 606 -30.89 -6.48 -4.18
CA VAL A 606 -29.84 -5.47 -4.34
C VAL A 606 -29.72 -4.68 -3.03
N VAL A 607 -28.63 -4.91 -2.31
CA VAL A 607 -28.34 -4.17 -1.09
C VAL A 607 -27.93 -2.74 -1.45
N PRO A 608 -28.61 -1.71 -0.92
CA PRO A 608 -28.22 -0.35 -1.13
C PRO A 608 -26.76 -0.13 -0.67
N THR A 609 -25.92 0.31 -1.59
CA THR A 609 -24.50 0.57 -1.32
C THR A 609 -24.14 1.97 -1.81
N VAL A 610 -23.50 2.76 -0.96
CA VAL A 610 -22.91 4.04 -1.35
C VAL A 610 -21.40 3.90 -1.44
N SER A 611 -20.86 4.45 -2.52
CA SER A 611 -19.41 4.65 -2.71
C SER A 611 -19.13 6.13 -2.87
N THR A 612 -17.97 6.58 -2.41
CA THR A 612 -17.54 7.98 -2.59
C THR A 612 -17.06 8.29 -4.01
N GLY A 613 -16.97 7.27 -4.87
CA GLY A 613 -16.56 7.43 -6.26
C GLY A 613 -15.34 6.58 -6.62
N PHE A 614 -14.73 6.92 -7.76
CA PHE A 614 -13.56 6.21 -8.26
C PHE A 614 -12.51 7.21 -8.75
N ASN A 615 -11.65 7.65 -7.85
CA ASN A 615 -10.56 8.57 -8.15
C ASN A 615 -9.20 7.86 -7.98
N SER A 616 -8.79 7.15 -9.02
CA SER A 616 -7.64 6.24 -8.97
C SER A 616 -6.28 6.91 -9.19
N ILE A 617 -6.10 8.13 -8.71
CA ILE A 617 -4.81 8.84 -8.75
C ILE A 617 -3.69 8.03 -8.06
N GLY A 618 -4.04 7.26 -7.05
CA GLY A 618 -3.09 6.37 -6.38
C GLY A 618 -2.56 5.24 -7.27
N TRP A 619 -3.26 4.92 -8.35
CA TRP A 619 -2.82 3.96 -9.37
C TRP A 619 -2.21 4.64 -10.59
N ASP A 620 -1.77 5.89 -10.44
CA ASP A 620 -1.15 6.68 -11.50
C ASP A 620 -2.09 7.00 -12.67
N ARG A 621 -3.36 7.16 -12.36
CA ARG A 621 -4.41 7.53 -13.31
C ARG A 621 -4.83 8.98 -13.13
N PRO A 622 -5.46 9.59 -14.12
CA PRO A 622 -6.00 10.94 -14.00
C PRO A 622 -6.96 11.10 -12.82
N ARG A 623 -7.01 12.30 -12.28
CA ARG A 623 -7.93 12.65 -11.20
C ARG A 623 -9.37 12.68 -11.70
N THR A 624 -10.28 12.07 -10.94
CA THR A 624 -11.73 12.13 -11.17
C THR A 624 -12.44 12.69 -9.94
N PRO A 625 -13.66 13.22 -10.07
CA PRO A 625 -14.37 13.74 -8.90
C PRO A 625 -14.77 12.63 -7.94
N GLN A 626 -15.00 13.06 -6.71
CA GLN A 626 -15.56 12.24 -5.65
C GLN A 626 -16.88 12.86 -5.18
N MET A 627 -17.78 12.03 -4.66
CA MET A 627 -19.04 12.44 -4.05
C MET A 627 -18.76 13.37 -2.86
N THR A 628 -19.52 14.47 -2.74
CA THR A 628 -19.45 15.32 -1.55
C THR A 628 -20.11 14.65 -0.35
N CYS A 629 -19.87 15.16 0.84
CA CYS A 629 -20.52 14.62 2.05
C CYS A 629 -22.04 14.84 2.00
N GLU A 630 -22.49 15.99 1.51
CA GLU A 630 -23.90 16.31 1.32
C GLU A 630 -24.58 15.38 0.30
N ASP A 631 -23.91 15.07 -0.81
CA ASP A 631 -24.41 14.11 -1.82
C ASP A 631 -24.60 12.72 -1.23
N MET A 632 -23.65 12.27 -0.40
CA MET A 632 -23.83 11.03 0.35
C MET A 632 -25.06 11.10 1.26
N GLY A 633 -25.23 12.19 2.00
CA GLY A 633 -26.40 12.41 2.85
C GLY A 633 -27.71 12.33 2.08
N GLU A 634 -27.75 12.83 0.85
CA GLU A 634 -28.90 12.74 -0.06
C GLU A 634 -29.17 11.29 -0.45
N CYS A 635 -28.15 10.53 -0.83
CA CYS A 635 -28.29 9.10 -1.13
C CYS A 635 -28.83 8.31 0.09
N LEU A 636 -28.34 8.61 1.30
CA LEU A 636 -28.81 7.92 2.52
C LEU A 636 -30.26 8.26 2.86
N ARG A 637 -30.72 9.48 2.65
CA ARG A 637 -32.15 9.81 2.78
C ARG A 637 -32.98 9.00 1.80
N TRP A 638 -32.60 8.98 0.53
CA TRP A 638 -33.27 8.19 -0.49
C TRP A 638 -33.29 6.69 -0.17
N PHE A 639 -32.21 6.12 0.37
CA PHE A 639 -32.21 4.73 0.80
C PHE A 639 -33.29 4.45 1.82
N LYS A 640 -33.42 5.30 2.82
CA LYS A 640 -34.37 5.15 3.92
C LYS A 640 -35.82 5.38 3.50
N GLU A 641 -36.07 6.33 2.61
CA GLU A 641 -37.42 6.75 2.23
C GLU A 641 -37.98 5.91 1.09
N ASP A 642 -37.14 5.51 0.12
CA ASP A 642 -37.59 4.89 -1.12
C ASP A 642 -37.08 3.45 -1.33
N VAL A 643 -35.82 3.15 -1.01
CA VAL A 643 -35.21 1.87 -1.38
C VAL A 643 -35.53 0.78 -0.37
N LEU A 644 -35.21 0.98 0.90
CA LEU A 644 -35.36 -0.03 1.95
C LEU A 644 -36.84 -0.39 2.19
N PRO A 645 -37.79 0.58 2.27
CA PRO A 645 -39.21 0.25 2.48
C PRO A 645 -39.83 -0.54 1.35
N THR A 646 -39.29 -0.42 0.14
CA THR A 646 -39.78 -1.12 -1.06
C THR A 646 -39.07 -2.44 -1.35
N SER A 647 -38.14 -2.85 -0.49
CA SER A 647 -37.46 -4.15 -0.57
C SER A 647 -38.42 -5.28 -0.14
N GLU A 648 -38.46 -6.37 -0.90
CA GLU A 648 -39.32 -7.50 -0.64
C GLU A 648 -38.57 -8.65 0.02
N GLY A 649 -39.31 -9.50 0.78
CA GLY A 649 -38.80 -10.72 1.38
C GLY A 649 -38.41 -10.57 2.86
N GLU A 650 -37.34 -11.21 3.29
CA GLU A 650 -36.85 -11.25 4.68
C GLU A 650 -36.56 -9.87 5.23
N ASP A 651 -36.74 -9.69 6.53
CA ASP A 651 -36.65 -8.37 7.20
C ASP A 651 -35.32 -7.70 7.01
N TRP A 652 -34.22 -8.44 7.00
CA TRP A 652 -32.88 -7.91 6.77
C TRP A 652 -32.73 -7.15 5.44
N LYS A 653 -33.48 -7.52 4.40
CA LYS A 653 -33.49 -6.87 3.09
C LYS A 653 -34.01 -5.43 3.13
N LYS A 654 -34.74 -5.11 4.21
CA LYS A 654 -35.27 -3.76 4.47
C LYS A 654 -34.37 -2.94 5.38
N LYS A 655 -33.30 -3.54 5.90
CA LYS A 655 -32.48 -2.94 6.96
C LYS A 655 -30.99 -2.84 6.62
N LEU A 656 -30.49 -3.71 5.74
CA LEU A 656 -29.05 -3.77 5.44
C LEU A 656 -28.64 -2.68 4.44
N VAL A 657 -27.65 -1.90 4.83
CA VAL A 657 -27.00 -0.88 4.02
C VAL A 657 -25.49 -1.09 4.06
N MET A 658 -24.85 -0.96 2.91
CA MET A 658 -23.39 -1.10 2.80
C MET A 658 -22.74 0.20 2.36
N PHE A 659 -21.52 0.39 2.81
CA PHE A 659 -20.63 1.47 2.39
C PHE A 659 -19.35 0.90 1.80
N SER A 660 -18.90 1.51 0.73
CA SER A 660 -17.68 1.12 0.04
C SER A 660 -16.85 2.35 -0.32
N THR A 661 -15.66 2.43 0.18
CA THR A 661 -14.96 1.60 1.19
C THR A 661 -14.49 2.47 2.34
N TRP A 662 -14.02 1.85 3.42
CA TRP A 662 -13.35 2.59 4.48
C TRP A 662 -12.04 3.21 3.98
N ASN A 663 -11.24 2.43 3.24
CA ASN A 663 -9.84 2.73 3.04
C ASN A 663 -9.25 2.34 1.68
N GLU A 664 -10.01 2.28 0.59
CA GLU A 664 -9.44 2.04 -0.75
C GLU A 664 -8.88 3.34 -1.34
N TYR A 665 -7.79 3.83 -0.73
CA TYR A 665 -7.18 5.11 -1.13
C TYR A 665 -6.61 5.09 -2.55
N GLY A 666 -6.16 3.94 -3.03
CA GLY A 666 -5.63 3.78 -4.38
C GLY A 666 -6.66 4.07 -5.46
N GLU A 667 -7.92 3.74 -5.19
CA GLU A 667 -9.08 3.96 -6.07
C GLU A 667 -9.87 5.20 -5.68
N GLY A 668 -9.49 5.89 -4.61
CA GLY A 668 -10.20 7.05 -4.11
C GLY A 668 -11.60 6.75 -3.55
N THR A 669 -11.96 5.49 -3.37
CA THR A 669 -13.22 5.07 -2.75
C THR A 669 -13.03 4.96 -1.24
N TYR A 670 -12.76 6.05 -0.53
CA TYR A 670 -12.51 5.98 0.90
C TYR A 670 -13.38 6.95 1.71
N ILE A 671 -13.76 6.50 2.90
CA ILE A 671 -14.61 7.20 3.86
C ILE A 671 -13.82 7.57 5.12
N CYS A 672 -12.72 6.89 5.37
CA CYS A 672 -11.84 7.16 6.50
C CYS A 672 -11.52 8.66 6.62
N PRO A 673 -11.67 9.27 7.80
CA PRO A 673 -11.42 10.69 8.00
C PRO A 673 -10.05 11.14 7.48
N SER A 674 -10.04 12.17 6.66
CA SER A 674 -8.86 12.66 5.95
C SER A 674 -8.78 14.17 5.92
N ASN A 675 -7.67 14.71 5.45
CA ASN A 675 -7.51 16.15 5.28
C ASN A 675 -8.54 16.74 4.30
N LEU A 676 -9.03 15.96 3.34
CA LEU A 676 -9.97 16.45 2.33
C LEU A 676 -11.39 16.58 2.87
N HIS A 677 -11.87 15.57 3.60
CA HIS A 677 -13.29 15.46 3.97
C HIS A 677 -13.55 15.56 5.49
N GLY A 678 -12.50 15.52 6.30
CA GLY A 678 -12.69 15.45 7.74
C GLY A 678 -13.50 14.21 8.13
N PHE A 679 -14.44 14.40 9.04
CA PHE A 679 -15.44 13.40 9.43
C PHE A 679 -16.76 13.49 8.64
N GLY A 680 -16.86 14.36 7.65
CA GLY A 680 -18.13 14.69 7.01
C GLY A 680 -18.93 13.50 6.48
N TYR A 681 -18.29 12.48 5.92
CA TYR A 681 -18.98 11.25 5.50
C TYR A 681 -19.56 10.48 6.70
N LEU A 682 -18.82 10.37 7.78
CA LEU A 682 -19.26 9.71 8.99
C LEU A 682 -20.40 10.48 9.68
N ASP A 683 -20.34 11.82 9.65
CA ASP A 683 -21.40 12.67 10.16
C ASP A 683 -22.74 12.44 9.44
N GLU A 684 -22.71 12.28 8.12
CA GLU A 684 -23.93 11.95 7.35
C GLU A 684 -24.47 10.55 7.69
N MET A 685 -23.60 9.57 7.97
CA MET A 685 -24.01 8.24 8.46
C MET A 685 -24.64 8.35 9.84
N ARG A 686 -24.04 9.12 10.76
CA ARG A 686 -24.55 9.33 12.10
C ARG A 686 -25.94 9.96 12.06
N LYS A 687 -26.18 10.98 11.26
CA LYS A 687 -27.50 11.59 11.03
C LYS A 687 -28.52 10.56 10.51
N ALA A 688 -28.10 9.74 9.56
CA ALA A 688 -28.97 8.78 8.92
C ALA A 688 -29.38 7.64 9.88
N PHE A 689 -28.44 7.05 10.62
CA PHE A 689 -28.64 5.75 11.30
C PHE A 689 -28.66 5.81 12.82
N THR A 690 -28.52 6.99 13.42
CA THR A 690 -28.64 7.16 14.88
C THR A 690 -29.77 8.13 15.26
N ASN A 691 -30.14 8.12 16.55
CA ASN A 691 -31.09 9.05 17.15
C ASN A 691 -30.37 10.11 18.01
N GLU A 692 -29.10 10.31 17.75
CA GLU A 692 -28.28 11.26 18.49
C GLU A 692 -28.30 12.64 17.82
N PRO A 693 -27.90 13.71 18.55
CA PRO A 693 -27.70 15.03 17.96
C PRO A 693 -26.73 14.98 16.76
N GLU A 694 -26.94 15.88 15.82
CA GLU A 694 -26.04 16.01 14.66
C GLU A 694 -24.62 16.41 15.08
N GLU A 695 -24.50 17.26 16.09
CA GLU A 695 -23.20 17.67 16.62
C GLU A 695 -22.54 16.53 17.41
N HIS A 696 -21.38 16.14 16.97
CA HIS A 696 -20.50 15.16 17.61
C HIS A 696 -19.08 15.72 17.72
N ILE A 697 -18.44 15.50 18.85
CA ILE A 697 -17.05 15.93 19.04
C ILE A 697 -16.16 14.76 18.67
N ASP A 698 -15.59 14.81 17.48
CA ASP A 698 -14.68 13.80 16.98
C ASP A 698 -13.28 13.96 17.56
N VAL A 699 -12.82 12.92 18.21
CA VAL A 699 -11.45 12.84 18.70
C VAL A 699 -10.57 12.21 17.64
N ARG A 700 -9.44 12.85 17.33
CA ARG A 700 -8.42 12.35 16.42
C ARG A 700 -7.07 12.21 17.12
N PRO A 701 -6.18 11.34 16.61
CA PRO A 701 -4.84 11.20 17.16
C PRO A 701 -4.08 12.53 17.12
N ASP A 702 -3.36 12.83 18.17
CA ASP A 702 -2.37 13.90 18.20
C ASP A 702 -1.04 13.46 17.57
N GLU A 703 -0.08 14.38 17.43
CA GLU A 703 1.23 14.07 16.83
C GLU A 703 1.98 12.96 17.55
N HIS A 704 1.83 12.87 18.86
CA HIS A 704 2.49 11.83 19.65
C HIS A 704 1.83 10.46 19.47
N GLN A 705 0.51 10.43 19.36
CA GLN A 705 -0.24 9.21 19.04
C GLN A 705 0.04 8.75 17.61
N LEU A 706 0.07 9.67 16.64
CA LEU A 706 0.40 9.37 15.24
C LEU A 706 1.75 8.67 15.10
N ASP A 707 2.71 9.00 15.95
CA ASP A 707 4.01 8.34 15.97
C ASP A 707 3.95 6.83 16.24
N ARG A 708 2.85 6.32 16.81
CA ARG A 708 2.64 4.90 17.10
C ARG A 708 1.84 4.17 16.04
N LEU A 709 1.08 4.89 15.20
CA LEU A 709 0.07 4.28 14.33
C LEU A 709 0.65 3.71 13.03
N GLY A 710 1.87 4.03 12.69
CA GLY A 710 2.39 3.49 11.48
C GLY A 710 3.79 3.88 11.13
N TYR A 711 4.04 3.69 9.85
CA TYR A 711 5.25 4.11 9.33
C TYR A 711 5.20 5.56 9.18
N LEU A 712 6.16 6.09 9.72
CA LEU A 712 6.53 7.36 9.28
C LEU A 712 7.14 7.13 7.93
N TYR A 713 6.35 7.23 6.92
CA TYR A 713 6.87 7.65 5.67
C TYR A 713 7.77 8.84 5.96
N PRO A 714 9.01 8.86 5.49
CA PRO A 714 9.87 10.00 5.69
C PRO A 714 9.06 11.21 5.24
N LYS A 715 8.69 12.00 6.19
CA LYS A 715 7.68 13.05 6.23
C LYS A 715 7.30 13.54 4.84
N GLY A 716 6.18 13.04 4.33
CA GLY A 716 5.54 13.62 3.16
C GLY A 716 6.36 13.64 1.89
N ARG A 717 7.19 12.63 1.66
CA ARG A 717 7.81 12.49 0.36
C ARG A 717 6.74 12.37 -0.70
N SER A 718 6.64 13.36 -1.54
CA SER A 718 5.75 13.36 -2.68
C SER A 718 6.53 13.61 -3.95
N LEU A 719 6.08 13.01 -5.01
CA LEU A 719 6.40 13.50 -6.33
C LEU A 719 5.77 14.89 -6.47
N VAL A 720 6.54 15.86 -6.94
CA VAL A 720 5.98 17.10 -7.40
C VAL A 720 5.31 16.80 -8.72
N ARG A 721 4.01 16.57 -8.69
CA ARG A 721 3.24 16.37 -9.92
C ARG A 721 2.73 17.70 -10.43
N CYS A 722 2.86 17.84 -11.72
CA CYS A 722 2.28 18.90 -12.47
C CYS A 722 0.88 18.47 -12.91
N GLU A 723 -0.16 18.96 -12.25
CA GLU A 723 -1.52 18.88 -12.77
C GLU A 723 -1.75 20.10 -13.65
N GLN A 724 -2.28 19.89 -14.85
CA GLN A 724 -2.65 21.01 -15.69
C GLN A 724 -3.91 21.70 -15.14
N SER A 725 -3.81 22.98 -14.90
CA SER A 725 -4.96 23.80 -14.56
C SER A 725 -5.80 24.11 -15.81
N LEU A 726 -7.11 24.12 -15.66
CA LEU A 726 -8.03 24.62 -16.69
C LEU A 726 -7.83 26.13 -16.95
N GLU A 727 -7.45 26.87 -15.90
CA GLU A 727 -7.16 28.29 -15.99
C GLU A 727 -5.69 28.49 -16.37
N LYS A 728 -5.45 28.79 -17.62
CA LYS A 728 -4.09 29.02 -18.07
C LYS A 728 -3.66 30.45 -18.04
N ASN A 729 -2.50 30.63 -17.43
CA ASN A 729 -1.80 31.92 -17.47
C ASN A 729 -0.82 32.06 -18.64
N LYS A 730 -0.85 31.15 -19.64
CA LYS A 730 0.00 31.29 -20.81
C LYS A 730 -0.68 32.13 -21.87
N PRO A 731 -0.07 33.20 -22.32
CA PRO A 731 -0.56 33.92 -23.48
C PRO A 731 -0.44 32.98 -24.71
N THR A 732 -1.58 32.74 -25.36
CA THR A 732 -1.64 31.86 -26.54
C THR A 732 -2.10 32.65 -27.75
N GLU A 733 -1.52 32.37 -28.89
CA GLU A 733 -1.91 32.92 -30.17
C GLU A 733 -2.42 31.79 -31.05
N HIS A 734 -3.53 32.04 -31.77
CA HIS A 734 -4.09 31.11 -32.73
C HIS A 734 -3.11 30.86 -33.88
N VAL A 735 -2.94 29.61 -34.27
CA VAL A 735 -2.10 29.19 -35.40
C VAL A 735 -2.96 28.67 -36.52
N ALA A 736 -3.84 27.71 -36.26
CA ALA A 736 -4.71 27.08 -37.22
C ALA A 736 -5.90 26.39 -36.55
N ASP A 737 -6.97 26.21 -37.31
CA ASP A 737 -8.11 25.37 -36.89
C ASP A 737 -7.90 23.94 -37.40
N ILE A 738 -8.32 22.99 -36.59
CA ILE A 738 -8.52 21.61 -36.98
C ILE A 738 -10.02 21.40 -37.24
N SER A 739 -10.32 20.80 -38.40
CA SER A 739 -11.71 20.55 -38.79
C SER A 739 -12.47 19.77 -37.71
N THR A 740 -13.67 20.24 -37.43
CA THR A 740 -14.67 19.53 -36.61
C THR A 740 -15.69 18.76 -37.49
N ASP A 741 -15.41 18.54 -38.77
CA ASP A 741 -16.26 17.69 -39.60
C ASP A 741 -16.04 16.21 -39.23
N ALA A 742 -17.14 15.53 -38.90
CA ALA A 742 -17.11 14.12 -38.53
C ALA A 742 -16.47 13.22 -39.61
N ALA A 743 -16.53 13.66 -40.89
CA ALA A 743 -15.91 12.92 -41.99
C ALA A 743 -14.36 12.92 -41.91
N ASP A 744 -13.73 13.84 -41.21
CA ASP A 744 -12.30 13.96 -41.06
C ASP A 744 -11.74 13.14 -39.88
N TRP A 745 -12.61 12.55 -39.09
CA TRP A 745 -12.25 11.83 -37.89
C TRP A 745 -12.63 10.35 -37.95
N HIS A 746 -11.80 9.50 -37.40
CA HIS A 746 -12.04 8.08 -37.27
C HIS A 746 -12.45 7.74 -35.83
N PRO A 747 -13.69 7.29 -35.57
CA PRO A 747 -14.13 6.90 -34.25
C PRO A 747 -13.67 5.48 -33.89
N GLU A 748 -13.28 5.28 -32.63
CA GLU A 748 -12.90 3.97 -32.07
C GLU A 748 -13.75 3.63 -30.83
N ASN A 749 -13.61 2.40 -30.34
CA ASN A 749 -14.27 1.89 -29.13
C ASN A 749 -15.81 2.01 -29.12
N GLY A 750 -16.44 1.76 -30.28
CA GLY A 750 -17.89 1.78 -30.40
C GLY A 750 -18.50 3.18 -30.41
N LEU A 751 -17.68 4.20 -30.56
CA LEU A 751 -18.12 5.58 -30.71
C LEU A 751 -18.80 5.80 -32.06
N VAL A 752 -19.94 6.47 -32.05
CA VAL A 752 -20.62 6.97 -33.24
C VAL A 752 -20.52 8.49 -33.26
N ILE A 753 -19.99 9.04 -34.34
CA ILE A 753 -19.85 10.49 -34.49
C ILE A 753 -20.72 11.01 -35.66
N GLU A 754 -21.18 12.25 -35.52
CA GLU A 754 -21.97 12.95 -36.53
C GLU A 754 -21.77 14.48 -36.42
N ASN A 755 -22.07 15.18 -37.47
CA ASN A 755 -22.19 16.63 -37.38
C ASN A 755 -23.65 17.04 -37.05
N ARG A 756 -23.83 17.78 -35.97
CA ARG A 756 -25.12 18.27 -35.52
C ARG A 756 -25.02 19.72 -35.06
N GLY A 757 -25.78 20.58 -35.70
CA GLY A 757 -25.79 22.02 -35.35
C GLY A 757 -24.44 22.73 -35.53
N GLY A 758 -23.61 22.26 -36.47
CA GLY A 758 -22.27 22.80 -36.72
C GLY A 758 -21.19 22.35 -35.76
N LYS A 759 -21.50 21.37 -34.91
CA LYS A 759 -20.56 20.75 -33.95
C LYS A 759 -20.28 19.31 -34.30
N LEU A 760 -19.10 18.83 -33.94
CA LEU A 760 -18.79 17.41 -33.93
C LEU A 760 -19.39 16.79 -32.66
N CYS A 761 -20.33 15.89 -32.84
CA CYS A 761 -21.02 15.23 -31.76
C CYS A 761 -20.69 13.75 -31.76
N GLY A 762 -20.53 13.15 -30.57
CA GLY A 762 -20.30 11.72 -30.45
C GLY A 762 -21.15 11.10 -29.34
N THR A 763 -21.47 9.82 -29.50
CA THR A 763 -22.16 9.01 -28.49
C THR A 763 -21.53 7.62 -28.42
N SER A 764 -21.23 7.15 -27.24
CA SER A 764 -20.70 5.81 -26.99
C SER A 764 -21.41 5.14 -25.81
N ASP A 765 -21.65 3.86 -25.95
CA ASP A 765 -22.10 2.96 -24.87
C ASP A 765 -20.94 2.22 -24.20
N LYS A 766 -19.69 2.53 -24.58
CA LYS A 766 -18.46 1.91 -24.09
C LYS A 766 -17.55 2.93 -23.42
N PHE A 767 -16.62 2.40 -22.66
CA PHE A 767 -15.53 3.19 -22.05
C PHE A 767 -14.51 3.60 -23.11
N ASP A 768 -13.78 4.66 -22.79
CA ASP A 768 -12.65 5.15 -23.58
C ASP A 768 -12.99 5.43 -25.06
N PRO A 769 -14.06 6.21 -25.35
CA PRO A 769 -14.40 6.59 -26.72
C PRO A 769 -13.35 7.55 -27.28
N GLN A 770 -12.85 7.24 -28.48
CA GLN A 770 -11.74 7.95 -29.09
C GLN A 770 -12.10 8.44 -30.49
N ILE A 771 -11.61 9.62 -30.86
CA ILE A 771 -11.60 10.09 -32.25
C ILE A 771 -10.18 10.36 -32.68
N LEU A 772 -9.81 9.79 -33.80
CA LEU A 772 -8.45 9.85 -34.35
C LEU A 772 -8.41 10.57 -35.68
N ARG A 773 -7.32 11.31 -35.89
CA ARG A 773 -6.99 11.93 -37.17
C ARG A 773 -5.52 11.74 -37.44
N THR A 774 -5.14 11.17 -38.60
CA THR A 774 -3.76 10.75 -38.90
C THR A 774 -3.19 11.35 -40.20
N ASP A 775 -3.88 12.36 -40.74
CA ASP A 775 -3.48 13.07 -41.98
C ASP A 775 -2.92 14.48 -41.69
N LEU A 776 -2.42 14.69 -40.48
CA LEU A 776 -1.95 15.99 -40.00
C LEU A 776 -0.47 16.22 -40.33
N ALA A 777 -0.07 17.49 -40.34
CA ALA A 777 1.33 17.91 -40.46
C ALA A 777 1.57 19.12 -39.57
N ILE A 778 1.63 18.88 -38.26
CA ILE A 778 1.77 19.95 -37.27
C ILE A 778 3.23 20.08 -36.89
N ASP A 779 3.80 21.26 -37.14
CA ASP A 779 5.15 21.59 -36.69
C ASP A 779 5.16 21.94 -35.20
N THR A 780 5.74 21.09 -34.39
CA THR A 780 5.85 21.29 -32.94
C THR A 780 6.72 22.48 -32.52
N SER A 781 7.54 22.98 -33.42
CA SER A 781 8.30 24.22 -33.19
C SER A 781 7.39 25.45 -33.21
N ALA A 782 6.34 25.43 -34.03
CA ALA A 782 5.35 26.50 -34.16
C ALA A 782 4.13 26.32 -33.23
N VAL A 783 3.66 25.09 -33.02
CA VAL A 783 2.49 24.76 -32.20
C VAL A 783 2.92 24.30 -30.82
N LYS A 784 2.36 24.89 -29.77
CA LYS A 784 2.66 24.59 -28.38
C LYS A 784 1.48 23.98 -27.61
N GLY A 785 0.28 24.11 -28.10
CA GLY A 785 -0.92 23.58 -27.47
C GLY A 785 -2.07 23.30 -28.41
N VAL A 786 -3.00 22.51 -27.93
CA VAL A 786 -4.29 22.25 -28.58
C VAL A 786 -5.38 22.81 -27.65
N HIS A 787 -6.23 23.66 -28.19
CA HIS A 787 -7.36 24.22 -27.51
C HIS A 787 -8.63 23.57 -28.05
N VAL A 788 -9.49 23.05 -27.20
CA VAL A 788 -10.72 22.37 -27.58
C VAL A 788 -11.88 22.96 -26.80
N ARG A 789 -12.88 23.47 -27.51
CA ARG A 789 -14.14 23.89 -26.90
C ARG A 789 -15.10 22.72 -26.93
N LEU A 790 -15.32 22.10 -25.76
CA LEU A 790 -16.07 20.86 -25.69
C LEU A 790 -17.05 20.82 -24.52
N LYS A 791 -18.07 19.99 -24.64
CA LYS A 791 -19.00 19.61 -23.59
C LYS A 791 -19.08 18.08 -23.56
N ALA A 792 -18.85 17.48 -22.41
CA ALA A 792 -19.08 16.06 -22.17
C ALA A 792 -20.38 15.88 -21.37
N ASN A 793 -21.30 15.10 -21.88
CA ASN A 793 -22.57 14.79 -21.23
C ASN A 793 -22.43 13.45 -20.49
N SER A 794 -21.83 13.49 -19.33
CA SER A 794 -21.37 12.32 -18.59
C SER A 794 -21.70 12.35 -17.10
N GLY A 795 -22.72 13.10 -16.69
CA GLY A 795 -23.07 13.20 -15.28
C GLY A 795 -22.09 14.05 -14.49
N GLY A 796 -21.31 13.48 -13.60
CA GLY A 796 -20.44 14.25 -12.68
C GLY A 796 -19.21 14.90 -13.30
N GLY A 797 -18.79 14.53 -14.51
CA GLY A 797 -17.62 15.07 -15.20
C GLY A 797 -16.93 14.05 -16.10
N ALA A 798 -15.90 14.48 -16.79
CA ALA A 798 -15.12 13.63 -17.67
C ALA A 798 -13.64 13.97 -17.60
N ASN A 799 -12.82 12.95 -17.66
CA ASN A 799 -11.42 13.10 -17.95
C ASN A 799 -11.26 13.14 -19.47
N THR A 800 -10.69 14.22 -19.98
CA THR A 800 -10.48 14.42 -21.40
C THR A 800 -9.00 14.35 -21.70
N CYS A 801 -8.62 13.84 -22.89
CA CYS A 801 -7.22 13.71 -23.25
C CYS A 801 -6.97 14.04 -24.71
N VAL A 802 -5.76 14.55 -24.98
CA VAL A 802 -5.20 14.65 -26.34
C VAL A 802 -3.89 13.89 -26.39
N TYR A 803 -3.84 12.87 -27.25
CA TYR A 803 -2.61 12.15 -27.61
C TYR A 803 -2.16 12.55 -29.00
N PHE A 804 -0.90 12.26 -29.29
CA PHE A 804 -0.33 12.50 -30.63
C PHE A 804 0.62 11.39 -31.07
N ILE A 805 0.83 11.33 -32.39
CA ILE A 805 1.90 10.56 -33.03
C ILE A 805 2.68 11.46 -33.95
N THR A 806 3.93 11.11 -34.19
CA THR A 806 4.83 11.87 -35.10
C THR A 806 5.26 11.04 -36.29
N ASP A 807 5.91 11.69 -37.23
CA ASP A 807 6.53 11.03 -38.39
C ASP A 807 7.60 10.01 -38.01
N THR A 808 8.20 10.13 -36.83
CA THR A 808 9.25 9.22 -36.32
C THR A 808 8.77 8.29 -35.20
N ASP A 809 7.63 8.57 -34.54
CA ASP A 809 7.02 7.74 -33.49
C ASP A 809 5.51 7.65 -33.69
N THR A 810 5.08 6.57 -34.31
CA THR A 810 3.70 6.32 -34.72
C THR A 810 2.88 5.51 -33.69
N VAL A 811 3.40 5.31 -32.48
CA VAL A 811 2.72 4.53 -31.44
C VAL A 811 1.98 5.46 -30.47
N TRP A 812 0.69 5.22 -30.22
CA TRP A 812 -0.06 5.89 -29.18
C TRP A 812 0.40 5.40 -27.80
N THR A 813 0.88 6.29 -26.96
CA THR A 813 1.37 5.95 -25.61
C THR A 813 0.97 7.03 -24.61
N GLU A 814 0.82 6.64 -23.36
CA GLU A 814 0.48 7.54 -22.26
C GLU A 814 1.48 8.69 -22.06
N SER A 815 2.74 8.47 -22.38
CA SER A 815 3.79 9.51 -22.35
C SER A 815 3.61 10.61 -23.40
N LYS A 816 2.67 10.45 -24.30
CA LYS A 816 2.29 11.41 -25.35
C LYS A 816 0.86 11.95 -25.16
N GLY A 817 0.27 11.76 -23.98
CA GLY A 817 -1.06 12.23 -23.62
C GLY A 817 -1.02 13.43 -22.67
N VAL A 818 -1.94 14.38 -22.88
CA VAL A 818 -2.22 15.47 -21.95
C VAL A 818 -3.66 15.31 -21.47
N HIS A 819 -3.84 15.13 -20.16
CA HIS A 819 -5.15 14.92 -19.54
C HIS A 819 -5.64 16.18 -18.87
N VAL A 820 -6.92 16.48 -19.04
CA VAL A 820 -7.62 17.58 -18.36
C VAL A 820 -8.99 17.09 -17.92
N PHE A 821 -9.28 17.22 -16.64
CA PHE A 821 -10.60 16.93 -16.11
C PHE A 821 -11.54 18.11 -16.30
N ILE A 822 -12.76 17.87 -16.79
CA ILE A 822 -13.82 18.87 -16.95
C ILE A 822 -15.08 18.48 -16.20
N LYS A 823 -15.85 19.48 -15.80
CA LYS A 823 -17.19 19.26 -15.24
C LYS A 823 -18.14 18.81 -16.36
N GLY A 824 -18.95 17.79 -16.10
CA GLY A 824 -19.96 17.30 -17.04
C GLY A 824 -21.04 18.32 -17.34
N ASP A 825 -21.64 18.19 -18.50
CA ASP A 825 -22.78 19.01 -18.99
C ASP A 825 -22.54 20.53 -19.14
N VAL A 826 -21.28 20.94 -19.03
CA VAL A 826 -20.86 22.34 -19.19
C VAL A 826 -19.92 22.47 -20.37
N THR A 827 -20.24 23.39 -21.31
CA THR A 827 -19.29 23.72 -22.38
C THR A 827 -18.06 24.40 -21.77
N THR A 828 -16.90 23.82 -21.97
CA THR A 828 -15.64 24.24 -21.38
C THR A 828 -14.61 24.48 -22.46
N ASP A 829 -13.86 25.58 -22.34
CA ASP A 829 -12.65 25.80 -23.13
C ASP A 829 -11.48 25.05 -22.49
N VAL A 830 -11.08 23.95 -23.10
CA VAL A 830 -10.03 23.07 -22.59
C VAL A 830 -8.75 23.34 -23.35
N TYR A 831 -7.68 23.59 -22.63
CA TYR A 831 -6.38 23.77 -23.22
C TYR A 831 -5.46 22.60 -22.82
N TYR A 832 -4.90 21.94 -23.83
CA TYR A 832 -3.92 20.89 -23.66
C TYR A 832 -2.52 21.45 -23.97
N ASP A 833 -1.67 21.55 -22.95
CA ASP A 833 -0.30 22.05 -23.11
C ASP A 833 0.61 20.94 -23.65
N MET A 834 0.62 20.80 -24.95
CA MET A 834 1.42 19.79 -25.62
C MET A 834 2.91 20.03 -25.46
N ALA A 835 3.35 21.30 -25.41
CA ALA A 835 4.74 21.66 -25.20
C ALA A 835 5.25 21.28 -23.79
N ALA A 836 4.36 20.97 -22.87
CA ALA A 836 4.72 20.42 -21.58
C ALA A 836 5.27 18.98 -21.68
N LEU A 837 5.04 18.29 -22.78
CA LEU A 837 5.54 16.93 -22.98
C LEU A 837 6.93 16.95 -23.66
N PRO A 838 7.94 16.29 -23.09
CA PRO A 838 9.26 16.18 -23.71
C PRO A 838 9.24 15.48 -25.07
N THR A 839 8.18 14.70 -25.32
CA THR A 839 7.97 13.96 -26.56
C THR A 839 7.32 14.79 -27.67
N TRP A 840 6.84 16.01 -27.38
CA TRP A 840 6.28 16.93 -28.37
C TRP A 840 7.38 17.57 -29.21
N THR A 841 7.89 16.81 -30.20
CA THR A 841 9.01 17.21 -31.07
C THR A 841 8.80 16.71 -32.48
N GLY A 842 9.36 17.42 -33.48
CA GLY A 842 9.27 17.04 -34.91
C GLY A 842 7.94 17.41 -35.54
N THR A 843 7.44 16.59 -36.43
CA THR A 843 6.14 16.78 -37.12
C THR A 843 5.11 15.82 -36.57
N VAL A 844 4.03 16.36 -35.99
CA VAL A 844 2.90 15.54 -35.53
C VAL A 844 2.05 15.19 -36.75
N THR A 845 1.89 13.88 -36.97
CA THR A 845 1.12 13.33 -38.10
C THR A 845 -0.28 12.88 -37.68
N GLY A 846 -0.55 12.74 -36.43
CA GLY A 846 -1.88 12.41 -35.93
C GLY A 846 -2.18 12.95 -34.55
N LEU A 847 -3.45 13.23 -34.32
CA LEU A 847 -4.04 13.53 -33.02
C LEU A 847 -5.12 12.50 -32.72
N ARG A 848 -5.18 12.07 -31.45
CA ARG A 848 -6.29 11.34 -30.87
C ARG A 848 -6.87 12.20 -29.76
N LEU A 849 -8.17 12.44 -29.82
CA LEU A 849 -8.91 13.08 -28.75
C LEU A 849 -9.78 12.02 -28.06
N ASP A 850 -9.71 11.97 -26.77
CA ASP A 850 -10.61 11.25 -25.89
C ASP A 850 -11.49 12.28 -25.18
N PRO A 851 -12.65 12.64 -25.74
CA PRO A 851 -13.48 13.73 -25.21
C PRO A 851 -14.15 13.40 -23.87
N THR A 852 -14.16 12.13 -23.53
CA THR A 852 -14.61 11.56 -22.26
C THR A 852 -13.95 10.20 -22.09
N ASP A 853 -13.67 9.79 -20.86
CA ASP A 853 -13.16 8.47 -20.53
C ASP A 853 -14.27 7.43 -20.33
N ILE A 854 -15.53 7.83 -20.48
CA ILE A 854 -16.72 7.08 -20.10
C ILE A 854 -17.75 6.97 -21.21
N ALA A 855 -18.66 5.99 -21.03
CA ALA A 855 -19.88 5.94 -21.82
C ALA A 855 -20.68 7.22 -21.65
N GLY A 856 -21.19 7.75 -22.75
CA GLY A 856 -21.93 9.02 -22.76
C GLY A 856 -21.86 9.71 -24.11
N SER A 857 -22.16 11.00 -24.11
CA SER A 857 -22.08 11.81 -25.32
C SER A 857 -21.19 13.03 -25.12
N PHE A 858 -20.71 13.58 -26.20
CA PHE A 858 -19.96 14.84 -26.21
C PHE A 858 -20.33 15.72 -27.39
N GLU A 859 -20.04 17.01 -27.27
CA GLU A 859 -20.13 18.02 -28.32
C GLU A 859 -18.81 18.78 -28.38
N ILE A 860 -18.17 18.86 -29.53
CA ILE A 860 -16.98 19.66 -29.79
C ILE A 860 -17.35 20.80 -30.75
N GLU A 861 -17.16 22.04 -30.32
CA GLU A 861 -17.47 23.25 -31.08
C GLU A 861 -16.28 23.75 -31.89
N ALA A 862 -15.07 23.63 -31.36
CA ALA A 862 -13.84 24.06 -32.01
C ALA A 862 -12.63 23.23 -31.53
N ILE A 863 -11.66 23.06 -32.40
CA ILE A 863 -10.33 22.50 -32.12
C ILE A 863 -9.31 23.45 -32.77
N GLU A 864 -8.48 24.08 -31.95
CA GLU A 864 -7.55 25.10 -32.39
C GLU A 864 -6.11 24.70 -32.01
N LEU A 865 -5.19 24.90 -32.96
CA LEU A 865 -3.76 24.84 -32.67
C LEU A 865 -3.28 26.21 -32.22
N THR A 866 -2.52 26.24 -31.17
CA THR A 866 -2.04 27.51 -30.58
C THR A 866 -0.54 27.55 -30.44
N THR A 867 0.01 28.76 -30.46
CA THR A 867 1.41 29.00 -30.14
C THR A 867 1.52 30.02 -29.01
N ASP A 868 2.75 30.21 -28.57
CA ASP A 868 3.13 31.23 -27.61
C ASP A 868 4.45 31.86 -28.03
N THR A 869 4.41 33.13 -28.35
CA THR A 869 5.57 33.90 -28.83
C THR A 869 6.21 34.77 -27.75
N THR A 870 5.55 34.92 -26.58
CA THR A 870 5.93 35.88 -25.54
C THR A 870 6.43 35.20 -24.26
N SER A 871 6.02 33.99 -23.98
CA SER A 871 6.42 33.27 -22.77
C SER A 871 7.93 32.99 -22.73
N PRO A 872 8.54 33.09 -21.55
CA PRO A 872 9.95 32.74 -21.38
C PRO A 872 10.21 31.27 -21.72
N ILE A 873 11.30 31.01 -22.41
CA ILE A 873 11.78 29.68 -22.78
C ILE A 873 13.05 29.40 -21.99
N LEU A 874 13.00 28.30 -21.18
CA LEU A 874 14.18 27.82 -20.46
C LEU A 874 14.97 26.85 -21.36
N THR A 875 16.28 27.10 -21.48
CA THR A 875 17.21 26.14 -22.08
C THR A 875 18.30 25.76 -21.11
N VAL A 876 18.71 24.52 -21.09
CA VAL A 876 19.83 24.03 -20.29
C VAL A 876 20.82 23.35 -21.24
N ASN A 877 22.04 23.83 -21.26
CA ASN A 877 23.09 23.35 -22.17
C ASN A 877 22.66 23.31 -23.64
N GLY A 878 21.89 24.33 -24.07
CA GLY A 878 21.40 24.47 -25.44
C GLY A 878 20.14 23.67 -25.78
N LYS A 879 19.64 22.84 -24.88
CA LYS A 879 18.39 22.08 -25.04
C LYS A 879 17.23 22.84 -24.41
N GLU A 880 16.13 23.01 -25.15
CA GLU A 880 14.90 23.57 -24.60
C GLU A 880 14.23 22.64 -23.62
N HIS A 881 13.74 23.23 -22.53
CA HIS A 881 12.98 22.54 -21.48
C HIS A 881 11.60 23.15 -21.36
N PRO A 882 10.57 22.49 -21.89
CA PRO A 882 9.20 22.93 -21.66
C PRO A 882 8.88 22.92 -20.16
N CYS A 883 8.31 23.99 -19.68
CA CYS A 883 7.86 24.13 -18.30
C CYS A 883 6.32 24.18 -18.25
N SER A 884 5.70 23.43 -17.35
CA SER A 884 4.25 23.47 -17.16
C SER A 884 3.81 24.78 -16.50
N VAL A 885 4.66 25.35 -15.66
CA VAL A 885 4.57 26.70 -15.12
C VAL A 885 5.68 27.52 -15.74
N LEU A 886 5.36 28.70 -16.27
CA LEU A 886 6.34 29.52 -16.95
C LEU A 886 7.41 30.05 -15.98
N PRO A 887 8.70 30.08 -16.40
CA PRO A 887 9.71 30.86 -15.70
C PRO A 887 9.26 32.30 -15.50
N GLN A 888 9.49 32.83 -14.33
CA GLN A 888 9.15 34.22 -13.99
C GLN A 888 10.40 35.09 -14.04
N VAL A 889 10.30 36.19 -14.79
CA VAL A 889 11.35 37.20 -14.84
C VAL A 889 10.84 38.44 -14.14
N THR A 890 11.43 38.76 -13.00
CA THR A 890 11.01 39.89 -12.14
C THR A 890 12.18 40.83 -11.85
N GLU A 891 11.93 41.94 -11.19
CA GLU A 891 12.98 42.81 -10.68
C GLU A 891 13.88 42.14 -9.64
N LYS A 892 13.39 41.07 -9.01
CA LYS A 892 14.13 40.31 -7.99
C LYS A 892 14.98 39.16 -8.56
N GLY A 893 14.97 38.97 -9.89
CA GLY A 893 15.69 37.90 -10.55
C GLY A 893 14.83 36.99 -11.40
N VAL A 894 15.43 35.89 -11.82
CA VAL A 894 14.75 34.83 -12.60
C VAL A 894 14.38 33.69 -11.68
N PHE A 895 13.10 33.28 -11.74
CA PHE A 895 12.60 32.12 -10.99
C PHE A 895 12.14 31.06 -11.97
N ILE A 896 12.54 29.82 -11.73
CA ILE A 896 12.17 28.68 -12.55
C ILE A 896 11.35 27.68 -11.72
N PRO A 897 10.30 27.07 -12.32
CA PRO A 897 9.52 26.06 -11.60
C PRO A 897 10.34 24.80 -11.39
N PHE A 898 10.27 24.23 -10.21
CA PHE A 898 10.83 22.92 -9.99
C PHE A 898 9.82 21.85 -10.45
N GLU A 899 10.18 21.11 -11.49
CA GLU A 899 9.41 19.98 -12.01
C GLU A 899 10.27 18.73 -12.01
N GLN A 900 9.70 17.62 -11.58
CA GLN A 900 10.41 16.36 -11.59
C GLN A 900 10.73 15.92 -13.03
N ASN A 901 11.95 15.40 -13.21
CA ASN A 901 12.43 14.83 -14.48
C ASN A 901 12.49 15.78 -15.69
N ARG A 902 12.51 17.11 -15.46
CA ARG A 902 12.66 18.09 -16.54
C ARG A 902 13.99 18.82 -16.45
N PRO A 903 14.11 20.15 -16.46
CA PRO A 903 15.42 20.79 -16.55
C PRO A 903 16.43 20.34 -15.48
N TYR A 904 15.94 19.89 -14.36
CA TYR A 904 16.75 19.48 -13.21
C TYR A 904 17.50 18.17 -13.44
N ALA A 905 17.04 17.28 -14.29
CA ALA A 905 17.80 16.09 -14.71
C ALA A 905 19.07 16.51 -15.45
N ASP A 906 18.96 17.50 -16.36
CA ASP A 906 20.11 18.02 -17.10
C ASP A 906 21.01 18.92 -16.23
N MET A 907 20.45 19.51 -15.16
CA MET A 907 21.23 20.21 -14.11
C MET A 907 21.84 19.25 -13.09
N LYS A 908 21.56 17.96 -13.18
CA LYS A 908 22.10 16.88 -12.31
C LYS A 908 21.78 17.06 -10.84
N PHE A 909 20.57 17.51 -10.52
CA PHE A 909 20.07 17.51 -9.16
C PHE A 909 19.47 16.16 -8.77
N TYR A 910 19.85 15.68 -7.59
CA TYR A 910 19.01 14.80 -6.82
C TYR A 910 18.01 15.65 -6.03
N HIS A 911 16.75 15.20 -5.89
CA HIS A 911 15.71 15.97 -5.21
C HIS A 911 14.77 15.12 -4.38
N GLU A 912 14.22 15.74 -3.34
CA GLU A 912 13.09 15.22 -2.55
C GLU A 912 12.15 16.39 -2.23
N TRP A 913 10.84 16.16 -2.27
CA TRP A 913 9.85 17.11 -1.81
C TRP A 913 9.23 16.64 -0.50
N TYR A 914 9.42 17.37 0.58
CA TYR A 914 8.81 17.13 1.88
C TYR A 914 7.53 17.93 1.97
N ARG A 915 6.40 17.31 1.63
CA ARG A 915 5.13 18.01 1.48
C ARG A 915 4.61 18.58 2.80
N ASP A 916 4.69 17.83 3.91
CA ASP A 916 4.23 18.28 5.23
C ASP A 916 5.02 19.49 5.74
N GLU A 917 6.32 19.55 5.42
CA GLU A 917 7.20 20.68 5.75
C GLU A 917 7.22 21.75 4.66
N GLN A 918 6.55 21.51 3.53
CA GLN A 918 6.61 22.34 2.33
C GLN A 918 8.07 22.68 1.96
N THR A 919 8.92 21.66 1.96
CA THR A 919 10.35 21.82 1.77
C THR A 919 10.87 20.97 0.62
N LEU A 920 11.52 21.62 -0.33
CA LEU A 920 12.26 20.97 -1.41
C LEU A 920 13.71 20.75 -0.98
N TYR A 921 14.14 19.50 -0.97
CA TYR A 921 15.55 19.14 -0.85
C TYR A 921 16.16 18.95 -2.23
N LEU A 922 17.28 19.61 -2.47
CA LEU A 922 18.11 19.41 -3.66
C LEU A 922 19.53 19.06 -3.24
N LEU A 923 20.15 18.12 -3.94
CA LEU A 923 21.56 17.79 -3.80
C LEU A 923 22.25 17.97 -5.15
N HIS A 924 23.30 18.78 -5.19
CA HIS A 924 24.18 18.92 -6.33
C HIS A 924 25.63 18.73 -5.90
N GLY A 925 26.31 17.72 -6.46
CA GLY A 925 27.64 17.38 -5.98
C GLY A 925 27.66 17.07 -4.49
N LYS A 926 28.31 17.94 -3.70
CA LYS A 926 28.38 17.86 -2.23
C LYS A 926 27.41 18.82 -1.52
N ASP A 927 26.74 19.68 -2.25
CA ASP A 927 25.96 20.78 -1.68
C ASP A 927 24.50 20.36 -1.55
N ALA A 928 24.07 20.24 -0.30
CA ALA A 928 22.70 19.90 0.09
C ALA A 928 21.91 21.17 0.39
N MET A 929 20.81 21.38 -0.31
CA MET A 929 19.99 22.59 -0.24
C MET A 929 18.57 22.24 0.22
N TYR A 930 18.05 22.99 1.21
CA TYR A 930 16.69 22.86 1.71
C TYR A 930 15.93 24.16 1.48
N PHE A 931 15.03 24.16 0.52
CA PHE A 931 14.15 25.27 0.18
C PHE A 931 12.79 25.06 0.84
N THR A 932 12.43 25.89 1.82
CA THR A 932 11.13 25.79 2.51
C THR A 932 10.22 26.94 2.05
N VAL A 933 8.97 26.60 1.70
CA VAL A 933 7.96 27.58 1.26
C VAL A 933 7.81 28.71 2.30
N SER A 934 7.62 29.92 1.82
CA SER A 934 7.52 31.16 2.61
C SER A 934 8.78 31.59 3.37
N LYS A 935 9.90 30.87 3.22
CA LYS A 935 11.18 31.33 3.78
C LYS A 935 11.97 32.14 2.75
N ASP A 936 12.61 33.21 3.21
CA ASP A 936 13.49 34.08 2.44
C ASP A 936 14.96 33.64 2.47
N TYR A 937 15.18 32.37 2.80
CA TYR A 937 16.49 31.72 2.81
C TYR A 937 16.40 30.24 2.44
N VAL A 938 17.45 29.72 1.85
CA VAL A 938 17.72 28.31 1.69
C VAL A 938 18.79 27.86 2.69
N LEU A 939 18.67 26.66 3.23
CA LEU A 939 19.74 26.04 4.02
C LEU A 939 20.68 25.30 3.07
N VAL A 940 21.92 25.76 2.97
CA VAL A 940 22.97 25.10 2.18
C VAL A 940 23.96 24.47 3.15
N ASN A 941 24.05 23.14 3.15
CA ASN A 941 24.90 22.40 4.10
C ASN A 941 24.66 22.82 5.56
N GLY A 942 23.40 23.12 5.91
CA GLY A 942 22.96 23.55 7.24
C GLY A 942 23.19 25.04 7.56
N LYS A 943 23.70 25.83 6.62
CA LYS A 943 23.89 27.28 6.79
C LYS A 943 22.85 28.04 5.99
N LYS A 944 22.34 29.15 6.53
CA LYS A 944 21.40 30.01 5.85
C LYS A 944 22.07 30.76 4.72
N HIS A 945 21.48 30.69 3.55
CA HIS A 945 21.79 31.48 2.37
C HIS A 945 20.55 32.28 1.97
N LYS A 946 20.64 33.58 1.84
CA LYS A 946 19.48 34.45 1.61
C LYS A 946 18.93 34.31 0.20
N LEU A 947 17.63 34.25 0.09
CA LEU A 947 16.92 34.31 -1.20
C LEU A 947 16.53 35.75 -1.55
N PRO A 948 16.44 36.09 -2.84
CA PRO A 948 16.00 37.40 -3.29
C PRO A 948 14.52 37.67 -3.00
N ALA A 949 13.75 36.59 -2.87
CA ALA A 949 12.36 36.57 -2.45
C ALA A 949 12.06 35.29 -1.68
N PRO A 950 11.05 35.23 -0.80
CA PRO A 950 10.58 33.99 -0.20
C PRO A 950 10.25 32.96 -1.27
N LEU A 951 10.49 31.68 -0.96
CA LEU A 951 10.06 30.60 -1.86
C LEU A 951 8.54 30.57 -1.94
N GLU A 952 8.01 30.65 -3.13
CA GLU A 952 6.59 30.58 -3.42
C GLU A 952 6.27 29.35 -4.27
N LEU A 953 5.02 28.90 -4.19
CA LEU A 953 4.45 27.89 -5.08
C LEU A 953 3.65 28.58 -6.17
N CYS A 954 3.83 28.13 -7.40
CA CYS A 954 2.97 28.49 -8.53
C CYS A 954 2.42 27.19 -9.11
N ASP A 955 1.10 27.04 -9.16
CA ASP A 955 0.43 25.77 -9.52
C ASP A 955 1.02 24.57 -8.77
N ALA A 956 1.17 24.71 -7.45
CA ALA A 956 1.78 23.74 -6.54
C ALA A 956 3.27 23.42 -6.81
N LEU A 957 3.95 24.09 -7.73
CA LEU A 957 5.37 23.92 -7.99
C LEU A 957 6.22 24.97 -7.28
N PRO A 958 7.30 24.58 -6.58
CA PRO A 958 8.26 25.52 -6.01
C PRO A 958 8.96 26.36 -7.10
N MET A 959 8.96 27.68 -6.94
CA MET A 959 9.63 28.62 -7.83
C MET A 959 11.03 28.93 -7.31
N LEU A 960 12.05 28.34 -7.92
CA LEU A 960 13.45 28.49 -7.46
C LEU A 960 14.14 29.68 -8.11
N SER A 961 14.85 30.46 -7.31
CA SER A 961 15.72 31.53 -7.82
C SER A 961 16.90 30.95 -8.59
N LEU A 962 16.95 31.22 -9.88
CA LEU A 962 18.03 30.76 -10.76
C LEU A 962 19.37 31.43 -10.40
N ASP A 963 19.34 32.67 -9.93
CA ASP A 963 20.55 33.37 -9.47
C ASP A 963 21.21 32.61 -8.29
N VAL A 964 20.40 32.19 -7.33
CA VAL A 964 20.87 31.43 -6.15
C VAL A 964 21.36 30.05 -6.53
N LEU A 965 20.66 29.35 -7.43
CA LEU A 965 21.13 28.07 -7.95
C LEU A 965 22.45 28.19 -8.67
N CYS A 966 22.62 29.22 -9.48
CA CYS A 966 23.89 29.50 -10.17
C CYS A 966 25.05 29.78 -9.19
N GLU A 967 24.78 30.56 -8.17
CA GLU A 967 25.78 30.90 -7.14
C GLU A 967 26.25 29.65 -6.37
N ILE A 968 25.30 28.79 -5.96
CA ILE A 968 25.62 27.60 -5.16
C ILE A 968 26.25 26.50 -6.01
N CYS A 969 25.72 26.26 -7.21
CA CYS A 969 26.09 25.11 -8.04
C CYS A 969 27.18 25.43 -9.08
N GLY A 970 27.59 26.70 -9.19
CA GLY A 970 28.59 27.13 -10.17
C GLY A 970 28.03 27.20 -11.60
N PHE A 971 26.72 27.29 -11.76
CA PHE A 971 26.09 27.47 -13.07
C PHE A 971 26.19 28.92 -13.53
N SER A 972 25.91 29.14 -14.79
CA SER A 972 25.72 30.47 -15.35
C SER A 972 24.48 30.52 -16.22
N TYR A 973 23.87 31.68 -16.32
CA TYR A 973 22.79 31.86 -17.28
C TYR A 973 22.84 33.21 -17.96
N THR A 974 22.25 33.28 -19.13
CA THR A 974 22.03 34.51 -19.89
C THR A 974 20.57 34.65 -20.24
N LYS A 975 20.12 35.89 -20.33
CA LYS A 975 18.78 36.23 -20.82
C LYS A 975 18.91 36.95 -22.15
N ASP A 976 18.31 36.36 -23.20
CA ASP A 976 18.33 36.93 -24.54
C ASP A 976 16.90 36.88 -25.12
N GLY A 977 16.23 38.03 -25.13
CA GLY A 977 14.82 38.12 -25.46
C GLY A 977 13.96 37.26 -24.49
N ARG A 978 13.22 36.30 -25.03
CA ARG A 978 12.44 35.34 -24.24
C ARG A 978 13.24 34.14 -23.71
N TYR A 979 14.46 33.96 -24.19
CA TYR A 979 15.26 32.80 -23.82
C TYR A 979 16.03 33.02 -22.51
N ILE A 980 15.92 32.07 -21.61
CA ILE A 980 16.71 31.92 -20.38
C ILE A 980 17.64 30.75 -20.64
N ARG A 981 18.91 31.01 -20.88
CA ARG A 981 19.92 30.02 -21.28
C ARG A 981 20.80 29.68 -20.09
N VAL A 982 20.64 28.50 -19.53
CA VAL A 982 21.45 27.99 -18.43
C VAL A 982 22.56 27.10 -18.98
N VAL A 983 23.77 27.34 -18.49
CA VAL A 983 24.93 26.48 -18.74
C VAL A 983 25.38 25.92 -17.40
N THR A 984 25.38 24.58 -17.29
CA THR A 984 25.91 23.89 -16.11
C THR A 984 27.40 23.64 -16.29
N ALA A 985 28.14 23.64 -15.18
CA ALA A 985 29.58 23.42 -15.18
C ALA A 985 29.99 21.99 -15.60
#